data_abb12c727c3df685d6bd34051d7d1e66
#
_entry.id   abb12c727c3df685d6bd34051d7d1e66
#
_cell.length_a   1.000
_cell.length_b   1.000
_cell.length_c   1.000
_cell.angle_alpha   90.00
_cell.angle_beta   90.00
_cell.angle_gamma   90.00
#
_symmetry.space_group_name_H-M   'P 1'
#
loop_
_entity.id
_entity.type
_entity.pdbx_description
1 polymer ?
#
loop_
_entity_poly.entity_id
_entity_poly.type
_entity_poly.pdbx_seq_one_letter_code
_entity_poly.pdbx_strand_id
1 'polypeptide(L)'
;MIQPAAEQGRADGLCQHCGGEVVGSERYCCAGCKAAHQLIGGLGLGAYYQRRVLDGAQRKPRPEDIFQVGSLAAWARDIDEMTGELTLMIDGLHCGACVWLIEQFLLQQPGVVSARVSLTTRRLSLRWEKAAVQVETLVAGVQQLGYRLVPLDPSCLASRDEHEVKQLLRYLAVAGFAAGNIMLLSVSVWLGADAATRDLLHWVSAMIAIPAIAYAGRPFFGSAWSALRAGRTNMDVPISLAVILAPSLSLFETFTGGQHAYFDSAVTLLFFLLIGRFLDHRARRAARATAEQLLALNAEAATIVESDGSLRDVQPRQLLAGQRVLVVAGARIPADGKVLAGNSRVDLQMISGESMPVAASLGTDVFAGTLNLEAPLTILVERVGESTLLADIIRLMEAAEARRGRFVRLAERVARYYSPVVHLTALTTFLAWVFLGGMAWQDAMLIAIAVLIITCPCALALAVPAVQVVASQRLLKSGILMKSPDALERLRLVDHVLLDKTGTLTIGRPTLHACSDPGKLAKAASIASNSRHPLAAALRRAAGLVVALEGVTEIPGHGLEWRGPDGVWRLGSTRFTGQTDSGSAAMTLWLVDPAGRGTSFQFVDPLRNDAQAVVEALKQIGPVEIWSGDRMATVAATAEMVGIADWHAQQLPTDKVERLEQLRTEGKHVLMIGDGINDAPALRAATVSMAPANGAEIAQNAADLVFQGDRLAPILTALRTALVADRLVRQNLVISLTYNLAAVPLAILGMVTPLVAAIAMSSSSIVVVLNALRAGRIRVTLDKGQMGELS
;
A
#
# COMPACT_ATOMS: atom_id res chain seq x y z
N MET A 1 -47.81 8.56 -8.76
CA MET A 1 -47.62 9.10 -10.13
C MET A 1 -46.48 10.10 -10.05
N ILE A 2 -45.28 9.67 -10.39
CA ILE A 2 -44.08 10.53 -10.53
C ILE A 2 -43.81 10.60 -12.01
N GLN A 3 -43.93 11.80 -12.57
CA GLN A 3 -43.68 12.08 -13.99
C GLN A 3 -42.23 11.73 -14.36
N PRO A 4 -41.93 11.19 -15.54
CA PRO A 4 -40.60 10.98 -16.02
C PRO A 4 -39.93 12.33 -16.29
N ALA A 5 -38.75 12.52 -15.69
CA ALA A 5 -37.93 13.70 -15.91
C ALA A 5 -37.47 13.77 -17.37
N ALA A 6 -37.59 15.01 -17.88
CA ALA A 6 -37.38 15.41 -19.24
C ALA A 6 -36.08 14.89 -19.90
N GLU A 7 -36.19 14.56 -21.16
CA GLU A 7 -35.12 14.33 -22.13
C GLU A 7 -34.16 15.53 -22.18
N GLN A 8 -33.00 15.35 -21.57
CA GLN A 8 -31.88 16.29 -21.75
C GLN A 8 -30.98 15.83 -22.89
N GLY A 9 -30.98 16.66 -23.94
CA GLY A 9 -29.90 16.88 -24.91
C GLY A 9 -29.29 15.66 -25.60
N ARG A 10 -29.70 15.36 -26.82
CA ARG A 10 -29.01 14.53 -27.78
C ARG A 10 -27.55 15.00 -27.97
N ALA A 11 -26.57 14.22 -27.56
CA ALA A 11 -25.25 14.22 -28.15
C ALA A 11 -25.35 13.29 -29.38
N ASP A 12 -25.58 13.83 -30.55
CA ASP A 12 -25.68 13.09 -31.80
C ASP A 12 -24.36 12.33 -32.05
N GLY A 13 -24.44 11.02 -32.23
CA GLY A 13 -23.32 10.17 -32.62
C GLY A 13 -22.61 9.37 -31.51
N LEU A 14 -23.01 9.45 -30.24
CA LEU A 14 -22.36 8.69 -29.16
C LEU A 14 -23.30 7.71 -28.46
N CYS A 15 -22.81 6.50 -28.20
CA CYS A 15 -23.54 5.45 -27.52
C CYS A 15 -23.93 5.85 -26.09
N GLN A 16 -25.20 5.78 -25.74
CA GLN A 16 -25.72 6.13 -24.42
C GLN A 16 -25.16 5.26 -23.28
N HIS A 17 -24.64 4.07 -23.59
CA HIS A 17 -24.04 3.20 -22.57
C HIS A 17 -22.53 3.31 -22.50
N CYS A 18 -21.78 3.28 -23.58
CA CYS A 18 -20.31 3.26 -23.55
C CYS A 18 -19.63 4.56 -24.01
N GLY A 19 -20.36 5.51 -24.60
CA GLY A 19 -19.80 6.75 -25.14
C GLY A 19 -18.99 6.55 -26.44
N GLY A 20 -18.98 5.35 -27.04
CA GLY A 20 -18.33 5.11 -28.32
C GLY A 20 -19.19 5.63 -29.50
N GLU A 21 -18.54 5.86 -30.64
CA GLU A 21 -19.24 6.32 -31.85
C GLU A 21 -20.35 5.34 -32.29
N VAL A 22 -21.49 5.88 -32.68
CA VAL A 22 -22.62 5.10 -33.21
C VAL A 22 -22.84 5.47 -34.67
N VAL A 23 -22.93 4.45 -35.51
CA VAL A 23 -23.20 4.66 -36.95
C VAL A 23 -24.71 4.76 -37.17
N GLY A 24 -25.17 5.89 -37.72
CA GLY A 24 -26.60 6.13 -38.01
C GLY A 24 -27.39 6.75 -36.85
N SER A 25 -28.74 6.58 -36.89
CA SER A 25 -29.67 7.16 -35.89
C SER A 25 -29.87 6.28 -34.64
N GLU A 26 -29.05 5.28 -34.43
CA GLU A 26 -29.18 4.38 -33.27
C GLU A 26 -28.67 5.05 -31.98
N ARG A 27 -29.22 4.60 -30.84
CA ARG A 27 -28.82 5.11 -29.49
C ARG A 27 -27.62 4.34 -28.88
N TYR A 28 -27.26 3.18 -29.44
CA TYR A 28 -26.24 2.25 -28.92
C TYR A 28 -25.34 1.73 -30.03
N CYS A 29 -24.05 1.58 -29.74
CA CYS A 29 -23.07 1.12 -30.72
C CYS A 29 -23.14 -0.40 -31.01
N CYS A 30 -23.78 -1.18 -30.14
CA CYS A 30 -23.98 -2.61 -30.28
C CYS A 30 -25.14 -3.13 -29.41
N ALA A 31 -25.59 -4.35 -29.68
CA ALA A 31 -26.65 -5.00 -28.89
C ALA A 31 -26.29 -5.17 -27.41
N GLY A 32 -25.02 -5.40 -27.08
CA GLY A 32 -24.54 -5.50 -25.71
C GLY A 32 -24.68 -4.18 -24.92
N CYS A 33 -24.38 -3.04 -25.55
CA CYS A 33 -24.57 -1.73 -24.93
C CYS A 33 -26.06 -1.42 -24.70
N LYS A 34 -26.95 -1.87 -25.60
CA LYS A 34 -28.39 -1.76 -25.42
C LYS A 34 -28.87 -2.61 -24.25
N ALA A 35 -28.44 -3.86 -24.16
CA ALA A 35 -28.78 -4.76 -23.06
C ALA A 35 -28.26 -4.24 -21.70
N ALA A 36 -27.01 -3.77 -21.62
CA ALA A 36 -26.43 -3.20 -20.40
C ALA A 36 -27.18 -1.93 -19.95
N HIS A 37 -27.56 -1.05 -20.88
CA HIS A 37 -28.35 0.14 -20.56
C HIS A 37 -29.75 -0.23 -20.03
N GLN A 38 -30.39 -1.20 -20.63
CA GLN A 38 -31.69 -1.69 -20.20
C GLN A 38 -31.63 -2.37 -18.83
N LEU A 39 -30.58 -3.18 -18.60
CA LEU A 39 -30.36 -3.84 -17.31
C LEU A 39 -30.15 -2.82 -16.18
N ILE A 40 -29.28 -1.83 -16.38
CA ILE A 40 -29.02 -0.77 -15.39
C ILE A 40 -30.30 0.05 -15.11
N GLY A 41 -31.07 0.34 -16.14
CA GLY A 41 -32.36 1.04 -16.01
C GLY A 41 -33.42 0.21 -15.29
N GLY A 42 -33.55 -1.07 -15.65
CA GLY A 42 -34.49 -2.02 -15.03
C GLY A 42 -34.19 -2.32 -13.56
N LEU A 43 -32.94 -2.23 -13.13
CA LEU A 43 -32.50 -2.38 -11.74
C LEU A 43 -32.64 -1.09 -10.91
N GLY A 44 -33.15 0.00 -11.47
CA GLY A 44 -33.27 1.29 -10.78
C GLY A 44 -31.94 2.01 -10.57
N LEU A 45 -30.84 1.56 -11.20
CA LEU A 45 -29.49 2.09 -11.05
C LEU A 45 -29.17 3.23 -12.05
N GLY A 46 -30.18 3.89 -12.63
CA GLY A 46 -30.07 4.99 -13.60
C GLY A 46 -29.18 6.16 -13.15
N ALA A 47 -29.03 6.37 -11.84
CA ALA A 47 -28.08 7.33 -11.26
C ALA A 47 -26.60 7.10 -11.70
N TYR A 48 -26.27 5.92 -12.18
CA TYR A 48 -24.99 5.62 -12.80
C TYR A 48 -24.68 6.55 -13.97
N TYR A 49 -25.66 6.79 -14.86
CA TYR A 49 -25.47 7.63 -16.05
C TYR A 49 -25.29 9.12 -15.71
N GLN A 50 -25.78 9.56 -14.56
CA GLN A 50 -25.57 10.94 -14.06
C GLN A 50 -24.20 11.11 -13.36
N ARG A 51 -23.63 10.03 -12.80
CA ARG A 51 -22.39 10.06 -12.01
C ARG A 51 -21.13 9.67 -12.80
N ARG A 52 -21.29 9.05 -13.97
CA ARG A 52 -20.13 8.58 -14.75
C ARG A 52 -19.49 9.71 -15.55
N VAL A 53 -18.18 9.60 -15.72
CA VAL A 53 -17.39 10.38 -16.66
C VAL A 53 -17.19 9.53 -17.91
N LEU A 54 -17.70 9.95 -19.06
CA LEU A 54 -17.49 9.28 -20.33
C LEU A 54 -16.13 9.68 -20.89
N ASP A 55 -15.24 8.71 -21.09
CA ASP A 55 -14.00 8.85 -21.83
C ASP A 55 -14.08 7.97 -23.09
N GLY A 56 -14.19 8.63 -24.26
CA GLY A 56 -14.29 7.91 -25.54
C GLY A 56 -13.02 7.17 -25.95
N ALA A 57 -11.86 7.52 -25.36
CA ALA A 57 -10.60 6.84 -25.59
C ALA A 57 -10.45 5.55 -24.77
N GLN A 58 -11.24 5.38 -23.72
CA GLN A 58 -11.22 4.22 -22.84
C GLN A 58 -12.44 3.33 -23.13
N ARG A 59 -12.42 2.70 -24.28
CA ARG A 59 -13.48 1.80 -24.72
C ARG A 59 -13.68 0.68 -23.72
N LYS A 60 -14.91 0.49 -23.21
CA LYS A 60 -15.26 -0.74 -22.48
C LYS A 60 -15.05 -1.94 -23.40
N PRO A 61 -14.53 -3.07 -22.90
CA PRO A 61 -14.46 -4.32 -23.66
C PRO A 61 -15.84 -4.62 -24.24
N ARG A 62 -15.88 -5.01 -25.52
CA ARG A 62 -17.15 -5.46 -26.11
C ARG A 62 -17.56 -6.76 -25.42
N PRO A 63 -18.88 -7.06 -25.32
CA PRO A 63 -19.36 -8.34 -24.80
C PRO A 63 -18.75 -9.56 -25.50
N GLU A 64 -18.32 -9.40 -26.76
CA GLU A 64 -17.66 -10.43 -27.57
C GLU A 64 -16.21 -10.73 -27.12
N ASP A 65 -15.57 -9.84 -26.37
CA ASP A 65 -14.24 -10.03 -25.77
C ASP A 65 -14.31 -10.75 -24.40
N ILE A 66 -15.47 -11.30 -24.03
CA ILE A 66 -15.69 -11.95 -22.76
C ILE A 66 -15.00 -13.30 -22.75
N PHE A 67 -14.02 -13.45 -21.86
CA PHE A 67 -13.34 -14.71 -21.58
C PHE A 67 -14.37 -15.77 -21.18
N GLN A 68 -14.35 -16.93 -21.86
CA GLN A 68 -15.13 -18.09 -21.42
C GLN A 68 -14.59 -18.51 -20.06
N VAL A 69 -15.42 -18.33 -19.04
CA VAL A 69 -15.08 -18.61 -17.65
C VAL A 69 -15.07 -20.13 -17.47
N GLY A 70 -13.91 -20.75 -17.56
CA GLY A 70 -13.68 -22.07 -16.99
C GLY A 70 -13.93 -21.97 -15.49
N SER A 71 -14.48 -23.02 -14.89
CA SER A 71 -14.93 -23.10 -13.49
C SER A 71 -14.29 -22.08 -12.52
N LEU A 72 -14.98 -20.98 -12.23
CA LEU A 72 -14.60 -20.00 -11.21
C LEU A 72 -14.64 -20.59 -9.80
N ALA A 73 -15.34 -21.72 -9.62
CA ALA A 73 -15.38 -22.47 -8.38
C ALA A 73 -13.97 -22.86 -7.89
N ALA A 74 -13.01 -23.07 -8.80
CA ALA A 74 -11.61 -23.35 -8.43
C ALA A 74 -10.88 -22.15 -7.80
N TRP A 75 -11.40 -20.93 -7.94
CA TRP A 75 -10.85 -19.68 -7.41
C TRP A 75 -11.63 -19.15 -6.22
N ALA A 76 -12.79 -19.76 -5.92
CA ALA A 76 -13.60 -19.44 -4.77
C ALA A 76 -13.01 -20.10 -3.52
N ARG A 77 -12.99 -19.35 -2.43
CA ARG A 77 -12.59 -19.83 -1.11
C ARG A 77 -13.82 -20.06 -0.26
N ASP A 78 -13.85 -21.17 0.45
CA ASP A 78 -14.83 -21.44 1.46
C ASP A 78 -14.41 -20.79 2.78
N ILE A 79 -15.21 -19.82 3.28
CA ILE A 79 -15.01 -19.23 4.62
C ILE A 79 -15.56 -20.17 5.66
N ASP A 80 -16.76 -20.69 5.40
CA ASP A 80 -17.46 -21.70 6.19
C ASP A 80 -18.26 -22.62 5.25
N GLU A 81 -19.01 -23.58 5.80
CA GLU A 81 -19.83 -24.53 5.02
C GLU A 81 -20.89 -23.83 4.15
N MET A 82 -21.34 -22.63 4.53
CA MET A 82 -22.43 -21.91 3.90
C MET A 82 -21.97 -20.76 3.02
N THR A 83 -20.81 -20.16 3.30
CA THR A 83 -20.34 -18.91 2.67
C THR A 83 -19.09 -19.11 1.81
N GLY A 84 -19.11 -18.57 0.59
CA GLY A 84 -17.97 -18.48 -0.32
C GLY A 84 -17.42 -17.07 -0.42
N GLU A 85 -16.11 -16.93 -0.62
CA GLU A 85 -15.42 -15.68 -0.92
C GLU A 85 -14.65 -15.81 -2.24
N LEU A 86 -14.72 -14.79 -3.08
CA LEU A 86 -13.99 -14.74 -4.35
C LEU A 86 -13.41 -13.35 -4.55
N THR A 87 -12.12 -13.30 -4.90
CA THR A 87 -11.42 -12.07 -5.26
C THR A 87 -11.07 -12.10 -6.73
N LEU A 88 -11.54 -11.11 -7.49
CA LEU A 88 -11.32 -10.96 -8.92
C LEU A 88 -10.73 -9.58 -9.23
N MET A 89 -9.99 -9.48 -10.31
CA MET A 89 -9.62 -8.21 -10.91
C MET A 89 -10.71 -7.74 -11.87
N ILE A 90 -11.01 -6.44 -11.83
CA ILE A 90 -11.97 -5.81 -12.75
C ILE A 90 -11.20 -4.96 -13.75
N ASP A 91 -11.39 -5.24 -15.02
CA ASP A 91 -10.93 -4.39 -16.11
C ASP A 91 -12.04 -3.42 -16.55
N GLY A 92 -11.66 -2.21 -16.93
CA GLY A 92 -12.61 -1.17 -17.32
C GLY A 92 -13.13 -0.29 -16.17
N LEU A 93 -12.53 -0.35 -14.97
CA LEU A 93 -12.83 0.58 -13.87
C LEU A 93 -12.11 1.92 -14.11
N HIS A 94 -12.89 3.00 -14.26
CA HIS A 94 -12.34 4.33 -14.56
C HIS A 94 -12.72 5.40 -13.53
N CYS A 95 -13.83 5.21 -12.79
CA CYS A 95 -14.33 6.23 -11.87
C CYS A 95 -15.12 5.62 -10.70
N GLY A 96 -15.36 6.43 -9.67
CA GLY A 96 -16.18 6.02 -8.52
C GLY A 96 -17.61 5.62 -8.86
N ALA A 97 -18.17 6.09 -9.98
CA ALA A 97 -19.50 5.66 -10.43
C ALA A 97 -19.48 4.20 -10.91
N CYS A 98 -18.37 3.72 -11.51
CA CYS A 98 -18.22 2.32 -11.89
C CYS A 98 -18.15 1.42 -10.65
N VAL A 99 -17.39 1.84 -9.63
CA VAL A 99 -17.32 1.15 -8.34
C VAL A 99 -18.69 1.01 -7.72
N TRP A 100 -19.41 2.14 -7.58
CA TRP A 100 -20.76 2.17 -7.02
C TRP A 100 -21.76 1.29 -7.80
N LEU A 101 -21.69 1.31 -9.14
CA LEU A 101 -22.58 0.50 -9.97
C LEU A 101 -22.38 -1.00 -9.72
N ILE A 102 -21.13 -1.48 -9.71
CA ILE A 102 -20.82 -2.89 -9.52
C ILE A 102 -21.20 -3.34 -8.11
N GLU A 103 -20.86 -2.55 -7.08
CA GLU A 103 -21.21 -2.85 -5.70
C GLU A 103 -22.73 -2.91 -5.51
N GLN A 104 -23.49 -1.92 -6.03
CA GLN A 104 -24.94 -1.91 -5.91
C GLN A 104 -25.62 -3.02 -6.71
N PHE A 105 -25.11 -3.33 -7.91
CA PHE A 105 -25.60 -4.46 -8.70
C PHE A 105 -25.46 -5.78 -7.94
N LEU A 106 -24.29 -6.03 -7.37
CA LEU A 106 -24.01 -7.28 -6.64
C LEU A 106 -24.80 -7.36 -5.34
N LEU A 107 -24.88 -6.26 -4.56
CA LEU A 107 -25.64 -6.22 -3.29
C LEU A 107 -27.16 -6.40 -3.48
N GLN A 108 -27.69 -6.13 -4.68
CA GLN A 108 -29.09 -6.40 -5.01
C GLN A 108 -29.36 -7.86 -5.39
N GLN A 109 -28.33 -8.68 -5.62
CA GLN A 109 -28.52 -10.09 -5.93
C GLN A 109 -28.83 -10.90 -4.67
N PRO A 110 -29.81 -11.82 -4.71
CA PRO A 110 -30.12 -12.68 -3.56
C PRO A 110 -28.89 -13.53 -3.20
N GLY A 111 -28.61 -13.66 -1.89
CA GLY A 111 -27.50 -14.46 -1.39
C GLY A 111 -26.13 -13.77 -1.40
N VAL A 112 -26.01 -12.52 -1.83
CA VAL A 112 -24.77 -11.76 -1.70
C VAL A 112 -24.67 -11.14 -0.31
N VAL A 113 -23.67 -11.55 0.47
CA VAL A 113 -23.39 -11.07 1.82
C VAL A 113 -22.64 -9.75 1.79
N SER A 114 -21.61 -9.64 0.95
CA SER A 114 -20.88 -8.40 0.75
C SER A 114 -20.21 -8.35 -0.62
N ALA A 115 -20.13 -7.16 -1.20
CA ALA A 115 -19.40 -6.87 -2.43
C ALA A 115 -18.64 -5.57 -2.24
N ARG A 116 -17.32 -5.59 -2.44
CA ARG A 116 -16.45 -4.41 -2.35
C ARG A 116 -15.54 -4.32 -3.56
N VAL A 117 -15.48 -3.13 -4.15
CA VAL A 117 -14.65 -2.84 -5.30
C VAL A 117 -13.65 -1.74 -4.96
N SER A 118 -12.38 -2.04 -5.12
CA SER A 118 -11.31 -1.05 -5.00
C SER A 118 -11.00 -0.43 -6.37
N LEU A 119 -11.16 0.88 -6.49
CA LEU A 119 -10.79 1.60 -7.72
C LEU A 119 -9.26 1.61 -7.93
N THR A 120 -8.49 1.63 -6.85
CA THR A 120 -7.02 1.74 -6.88
C THR A 120 -6.37 0.42 -7.27
N THR A 121 -6.79 -0.67 -6.65
CA THR A 121 -6.28 -2.02 -6.92
C THR A 121 -7.06 -2.75 -8.01
N ARG A 122 -8.20 -2.19 -8.44
CA ARG A 122 -9.13 -2.79 -9.41
C ARG A 122 -9.59 -4.19 -9.02
N ARG A 123 -9.73 -4.44 -7.71
CA ARG A 123 -10.18 -5.72 -7.16
C ARG A 123 -11.64 -5.65 -6.76
N LEU A 124 -12.35 -6.73 -7.03
CA LEU A 124 -13.66 -7.07 -6.49
C LEU A 124 -13.46 -8.16 -5.44
N SER A 125 -13.83 -7.90 -4.20
CA SER A 125 -14.00 -8.91 -3.16
C SER A 125 -15.49 -9.17 -2.99
N LEU A 126 -15.91 -10.40 -3.24
CA LEU A 126 -17.29 -10.84 -3.24
C LEU A 126 -17.47 -11.96 -2.22
N ARG A 127 -18.46 -11.83 -1.32
CA ARG A 127 -18.89 -12.89 -0.39
C ARG A 127 -20.35 -13.20 -0.65
N TRP A 128 -20.67 -14.49 -0.76
CA TRP A 128 -22.03 -14.95 -1.05
C TRP A 128 -22.36 -16.26 -0.33
N GLU A 129 -23.66 -16.53 -0.16
CA GLU A 129 -24.18 -17.80 0.32
C GLU A 129 -24.23 -18.82 -0.84
N LYS A 130 -23.49 -19.92 -0.70
CA LYS A 130 -23.35 -20.94 -1.75
C LYS A 130 -24.68 -21.61 -2.14
N ALA A 131 -25.57 -21.75 -1.15
CA ALA A 131 -26.91 -22.35 -1.36
C ALA A 131 -27.87 -21.42 -2.12
N ALA A 132 -27.65 -20.10 -2.06
CA ALA A 132 -28.57 -19.10 -2.64
C ALA A 132 -28.25 -18.75 -4.09
N VAL A 133 -26.95 -18.68 -4.47
CA VAL A 133 -26.54 -18.26 -5.82
C VAL A 133 -25.20 -18.88 -6.24
N GLN A 134 -25.10 -19.25 -7.52
CA GLN A 134 -23.83 -19.67 -8.11
C GLN A 134 -22.98 -18.46 -8.47
N VAL A 135 -21.69 -18.53 -8.14
CA VAL A 135 -20.76 -17.41 -8.35
C VAL A 135 -20.60 -17.03 -9.82
N GLU A 136 -20.72 -18.01 -10.71
CA GLU A 136 -20.70 -17.81 -12.17
C GLU A 136 -21.81 -16.87 -12.64
N THR A 137 -22.99 -16.94 -12.04
CA THR A 137 -24.13 -16.06 -12.34
C THR A 137 -23.82 -14.61 -11.92
N LEU A 138 -23.25 -14.43 -10.75
CA LEU A 138 -22.85 -13.10 -10.25
C LEU A 138 -21.77 -12.46 -11.14
N VAL A 139 -20.78 -13.24 -11.52
CA VAL A 139 -19.69 -12.79 -12.41
C VAL A 139 -20.22 -12.47 -13.81
N ALA A 140 -21.08 -13.33 -14.37
CA ALA A 140 -21.72 -13.09 -15.65
C ALA A 140 -22.56 -11.79 -15.65
N GLY A 141 -23.28 -11.50 -14.56
CA GLY A 141 -24.02 -10.26 -14.41
C GLY A 141 -23.13 -9.01 -14.44
N VAL A 142 -21.98 -9.02 -13.76
CA VAL A 142 -21.02 -7.91 -13.81
C VAL A 142 -20.39 -7.79 -15.20
N GLN A 143 -20.17 -8.90 -15.90
CA GLN A 143 -19.69 -8.89 -17.29
C GLN A 143 -20.73 -8.28 -18.25
N GLN A 144 -22.01 -8.55 -18.05
CA GLN A 144 -23.11 -7.93 -18.82
C GLN A 144 -23.19 -6.41 -18.63
N LEU A 145 -22.76 -5.89 -17.48
CA LEU A 145 -22.58 -4.44 -17.26
C LEU A 145 -21.41 -3.85 -18.07
N GLY A 146 -20.63 -4.68 -18.79
CA GLY A 146 -19.51 -4.29 -19.65
C GLY A 146 -18.18 -4.19 -18.90
N TYR A 147 -18.02 -4.88 -17.77
CA TYR A 147 -16.75 -5.00 -17.05
C TYR A 147 -16.17 -6.40 -17.26
N ARG A 148 -14.85 -6.46 -17.52
CA ARG A 148 -14.16 -7.73 -17.65
C ARG A 148 -13.63 -8.13 -16.25
N LEU A 149 -13.99 -9.35 -15.82
CA LEU A 149 -13.50 -9.93 -14.58
C LEU A 149 -12.46 -11.00 -14.89
N VAL A 150 -11.32 -10.96 -14.22
CA VAL A 150 -10.21 -11.90 -14.40
C VAL A 150 -9.78 -12.40 -13.01
N PRO A 151 -9.46 -13.68 -12.86
CA PRO A 151 -8.85 -14.17 -11.63
C PRO A 151 -7.59 -13.39 -11.28
N LEU A 152 -7.28 -13.27 -10.00
CA LEU A 152 -6.12 -12.55 -9.52
C LEU A 152 -4.85 -13.35 -9.85
N ASP A 153 -4.19 -13.03 -10.97
CA ASP A 153 -2.91 -13.61 -11.37
C ASP A 153 -1.83 -12.52 -11.39
N PRO A 154 -0.74 -12.68 -10.62
CA PRO A 154 0.39 -11.74 -10.61
C PRO A 154 1.02 -11.51 -12.00
N SER A 155 1.00 -12.52 -12.85
CA SER A 155 1.54 -12.43 -14.22
C SER A 155 0.77 -11.45 -15.11
N CYS A 156 -0.55 -11.32 -14.89
CA CYS A 156 -1.40 -10.36 -15.60
C CYS A 156 -1.14 -8.89 -15.21
N LEU A 157 -0.70 -8.64 -13.99
CA LEU A 157 -0.33 -7.29 -13.51
C LEU A 157 0.97 -6.82 -14.16
N ALA A 158 1.99 -7.68 -14.18
CA ALA A 158 3.30 -7.37 -14.77
C ALA A 158 3.20 -7.10 -16.28
N SER A 159 2.38 -7.85 -17.00
CA SER A 159 2.20 -7.69 -18.45
C SER A 159 1.54 -6.36 -18.83
N ARG A 160 0.69 -5.83 -17.98
CA ARG A 160 -0.08 -4.61 -18.22
C ARG A 160 0.75 -3.35 -18.00
N ASP A 161 1.51 -3.29 -16.93
CA ASP A 161 2.46 -2.21 -16.66
C ASP A 161 3.55 -2.17 -17.75
N GLU A 162 3.95 -3.33 -18.26
CA GLU A 162 4.87 -3.42 -19.37
C GLU A 162 4.26 -2.87 -20.67
N HIS A 163 2.96 -3.07 -20.88
CA HIS A 163 2.26 -2.52 -22.04
C HIS A 163 2.16 -0.99 -21.98
N GLU A 164 1.82 -0.41 -20.83
CA GLU A 164 1.79 1.05 -20.62
C GLU A 164 3.19 1.68 -20.83
N VAL A 165 4.24 1.06 -20.31
CA VAL A 165 5.63 1.50 -20.55
C VAL A 165 6.00 1.43 -22.04
N LYS A 166 5.69 0.32 -22.72
CA LYS A 166 5.93 0.18 -24.17
C LYS A 166 5.16 1.23 -24.96
N GLN A 167 3.96 1.57 -24.54
CA GLN A 167 3.15 2.58 -25.20
C GLN A 167 3.72 3.99 -25.00
N LEU A 168 4.15 4.35 -23.78
CA LEU A 168 4.84 5.61 -23.51
C LEU A 168 6.16 5.72 -24.28
N LEU A 169 6.93 4.63 -24.37
CA LEU A 169 8.15 4.59 -25.20
C LEU A 169 7.87 4.80 -26.68
N ARG A 170 6.77 4.26 -27.22
CA ARG A 170 6.35 4.52 -28.62
C ARG A 170 6.02 5.99 -28.83
N TYR A 171 5.25 6.62 -27.92
CA TYR A 171 4.97 8.05 -27.99
C TYR A 171 6.25 8.88 -27.95
N LEU A 172 7.17 8.53 -27.05
CA LEU A 172 8.45 9.19 -26.88
C LEU A 172 9.34 9.02 -28.14
N ALA A 173 9.38 7.83 -28.73
CA ALA A 173 10.13 7.57 -29.95
C ALA A 173 9.60 8.36 -31.14
N VAL A 174 8.28 8.45 -31.32
CA VAL A 174 7.65 9.24 -32.38
C VAL A 174 7.92 10.74 -32.19
N ALA A 175 7.75 11.25 -30.96
CA ALA A 175 8.01 12.67 -30.69
C ALA A 175 9.50 13.01 -30.86
N GLY A 176 10.42 12.13 -30.41
CA GLY A 176 11.86 12.33 -30.55
C GLY A 176 12.34 12.28 -32.00
N PHE A 177 11.82 11.33 -32.78
CA PHE A 177 12.10 11.24 -34.19
C PHE A 177 11.61 12.49 -34.95
N ALA A 178 10.38 12.92 -34.67
CA ALA A 178 9.83 14.13 -35.28
C ALA A 178 10.62 15.38 -34.88
N ALA A 179 10.96 15.52 -33.57
CA ALA A 179 11.75 16.66 -33.07
C ALA A 179 13.13 16.72 -33.73
N GLY A 180 13.85 15.59 -33.87
CA GLY A 180 15.14 15.54 -34.52
C GLY A 180 15.08 15.96 -36.00
N ASN A 181 14.10 15.46 -36.77
CA ASN A 181 13.95 15.79 -38.17
C ASN A 181 13.55 17.27 -38.38
N ILE A 182 12.57 17.77 -37.60
CA ILE A 182 12.13 19.16 -37.70
C ILE A 182 13.27 20.09 -37.29
N MET A 183 14.07 19.78 -36.30
CA MET A 183 15.23 20.58 -35.88
C MET A 183 16.26 20.71 -37.00
N LEU A 184 16.53 19.65 -37.76
CA LEU A 184 17.41 19.71 -38.93
C LEU A 184 16.87 20.67 -40.01
N LEU A 185 15.54 20.64 -40.24
CA LEU A 185 14.90 21.59 -41.19
C LEU A 185 14.97 23.03 -40.68
N SER A 186 14.73 23.25 -39.38
CA SER A 186 14.77 24.57 -38.75
C SER A 186 16.17 25.20 -38.76
N VAL A 187 17.22 24.42 -38.59
CA VAL A 187 18.61 24.91 -38.69
C VAL A 187 18.88 25.49 -40.09
N SER A 188 18.39 24.86 -41.15
CA SER A 188 18.52 25.40 -42.51
C SER A 188 17.81 26.75 -42.69
N VAL A 189 16.66 26.91 -42.09
CA VAL A 189 15.92 28.20 -42.08
C VAL A 189 16.69 29.28 -41.31
N TRP A 190 17.24 28.95 -40.13
CA TRP A 190 18.02 29.89 -39.30
C TRP A 190 19.35 30.34 -39.96
N LEU A 191 19.94 29.48 -40.80
CA LEU A 191 21.14 29.76 -41.55
C LEU A 191 20.91 30.71 -42.77
N GLY A 192 19.66 31.14 -43.01
CA GLY A 192 19.32 32.14 -44.01
C GLY A 192 18.86 31.56 -45.36
N ALA A 193 18.03 30.52 -45.32
CA ALA A 193 17.35 30.02 -46.53
C ALA A 193 16.54 31.12 -47.19
N ASP A 194 16.51 31.12 -48.54
CA ASP A 194 15.66 32.00 -49.32
C ASP A 194 14.17 31.79 -49.05
N ALA A 195 13.30 32.75 -49.39
CA ALA A 195 11.89 32.74 -49.04
C ALA A 195 11.16 31.46 -49.54
N ALA A 196 11.45 31.02 -50.76
CA ALA A 196 10.79 29.84 -51.33
C ALA A 196 11.22 28.55 -50.63
N THR A 197 12.52 28.40 -50.33
CA THR A 197 13.05 27.26 -49.58
C THR A 197 12.52 27.25 -48.13
N ARG A 198 12.47 28.40 -47.49
CA ARG A 198 11.90 28.54 -46.12
C ARG A 198 10.44 28.09 -46.09
N ASP A 199 9.60 28.57 -47.00
CA ASP A 199 8.19 28.21 -47.05
C ASP A 199 8.01 26.71 -47.31
N LEU A 200 8.81 26.11 -48.18
CA LEU A 200 8.84 24.68 -48.40
C LEU A 200 9.19 23.91 -47.11
N LEU A 201 10.26 24.34 -46.40
CA LEU A 201 10.69 23.71 -45.15
C LEU A 201 9.67 23.86 -44.03
N HIS A 202 8.93 24.96 -43.94
CA HIS A 202 7.82 25.12 -43.01
C HIS A 202 6.68 24.15 -43.28
N TRP A 203 6.29 23.94 -44.56
CA TRP A 203 5.27 22.96 -44.92
C TRP A 203 5.70 21.52 -44.65
N VAL A 204 6.95 21.17 -44.94
CA VAL A 204 7.50 19.84 -44.60
C VAL A 204 7.50 19.62 -43.08
N SER A 205 7.90 20.66 -42.32
CA SER A 205 7.86 20.62 -40.86
C SER A 205 6.44 20.43 -40.33
N ALA A 206 5.45 21.13 -40.91
CA ALA A 206 4.03 20.95 -40.54
C ALA A 206 3.53 19.51 -40.80
N MET A 207 3.88 18.96 -42.00
CA MET A 207 3.50 17.59 -42.34
C MET A 207 4.08 16.51 -41.39
N ILE A 208 5.25 16.76 -40.80
CA ILE A 208 5.85 15.88 -39.78
C ILE A 208 5.26 16.16 -38.38
N ALA A 209 5.14 17.44 -38.00
CA ALA A 209 4.73 17.87 -36.66
C ALA A 209 3.29 17.49 -36.32
N ILE A 210 2.32 17.76 -37.21
CA ILE A 210 0.90 17.61 -36.91
C ILE A 210 0.53 16.15 -36.62
N PRO A 211 0.89 15.17 -37.44
CA PRO A 211 0.63 13.75 -37.14
C PRO A 211 1.37 13.28 -35.88
N ALA A 212 2.62 13.74 -35.70
CA ALA A 212 3.42 13.38 -34.53
C ALA A 212 2.77 13.89 -33.25
N ILE A 213 2.32 15.14 -33.21
CA ILE A 213 1.63 15.74 -32.05
C ILE A 213 0.29 15.07 -31.80
N ALA A 214 -0.50 14.79 -32.85
CA ALA A 214 -1.79 14.12 -32.73
C ALA A 214 -1.65 12.71 -32.16
N TYR A 215 -0.59 11.99 -32.52
CA TYR A 215 -0.31 10.64 -32.02
C TYR A 215 0.34 10.68 -30.63
N ALA A 216 1.44 11.39 -30.48
CA ALA A 216 2.24 11.36 -29.23
C ALA A 216 1.61 12.20 -28.10
N GLY A 217 0.72 13.15 -28.43
CA GLY A 217 -0.03 13.96 -27.46
C GLY A 217 -1.23 13.27 -26.82
N ARG A 218 -1.64 12.10 -27.33
CA ARG A 218 -2.82 11.36 -26.82
C ARG A 218 -2.88 11.20 -25.30
N PRO A 219 -1.78 10.91 -24.58
CA PRO A 219 -1.84 10.76 -23.12
C PRO A 219 -2.27 12.04 -22.41
N PHE A 220 -1.91 13.21 -22.95
CA PHE A 220 -2.29 14.52 -22.40
C PHE A 220 -3.71 14.90 -22.82
N PHE A 221 -4.03 14.76 -24.09
CA PHE A 221 -5.35 15.13 -24.63
C PHE A 221 -6.48 14.29 -24.02
N GLY A 222 -6.30 12.97 -23.89
CA GLY A 222 -7.28 12.08 -23.27
C GLY A 222 -7.56 12.46 -21.82
N SER A 223 -6.50 12.69 -21.04
CA SER A 223 -6.61 13.08 -19.63
C SER A 223 -7.26 14.45 -19.46
N ALA A 224 -6.86 15.44 -20.28
CA ALA A 224 -7.43 16.80 -20.26
C ALA A 224 -8.92 16.78 -20.63
N TRP A 225 -9.26 16.06 -21.68
CA TRP A 225 -10.65 15.95 -22.17
C TRP A 225 -11.57 15.31 -21.14
N SER A 226 -11.11 14.23 -20.51
CA SER A 226 -11.89 13.55 -19.47
C SER A 226 -12.11 14.43 -18.24
N ALA A 227 -11.11 15.24 -17.86
CA ALA A 227 -11.23 16.18 -16.75
C ALA A 227 -12.24 17.31 -17.07
N LEU A 228 -12.14 17.90 -18.25
CA LEU A 228 -13.03 18.97 -18.69
C LEU A 228 -14.49 18.51 -18.81
N ARG A 229 -14.73 17.29 -19.34
CA ARG A 229 -16.07 16.70 -19.36
C ARG A 229 -16.67 16.47 -17.97
N ALA A 230 -15.81 16.25 -16.97
CA ALA A 230 -16.22 16.10 -15.57
C ALA A 230 -16.42 17.45 -14.86
N GLY A 231 -16.33 18.58 -15.57
CA GLY A 231 -16.39 19.93 -15.00
C GLY A 231 -15.22 20.23 -14.05
N ARG A 232 -14.07 19.56 -14.26
CA ARG A 232 -12.87 19.71 -13.43
C ARG A 232 -11.68 20.05 -14.32
N THR A 233 -10.67 20.69 -13.72
CA THR A 233 -9.38 20.92 -14.37
C THR A 233 -8.32 20.06 -13.71
N ASN A 234 -7.41 19.52 -14.52
CA ASN A 234 -6.23 18.79 -14.06
C ASN A 234 -4.96 19.42 -14.68
N MET A 235 -3.79 18.87 -14.35
CA MET A 235 -2.51 19.37 -14.85
C MET A 235 -2.33 19.17 -16.37
N ASP A 236 -3.06 18.26 -16.98
CA ASP A 236 -2.96 17.98 -18.41
C ASP A 236 -3.74 18.99 -19.28
N VAL A 237 -4.67 19.78 -18.68
CA VAL A 237 -5.45 20.80 -19.41
C VAL A 237 -4.57 21.94 -19.91
N PRO A 238 -3.79 22.67 -19.07
CA PRO A 238 -2.90 23.73 -19.57
C PRO A 238 -1.82 23.19 -20.50
N ILE A 239 -1.30 21.97 -20.26
CA ILE A 239 -0.33 21.31 -21.13
C ILE A 239 -0.94 21.04 -22.51
N SER A 240 -2.14 20.44 -22.55
CA SER A 240 -2.84 20.15 -23.81
C SER A 240 -3.15 21.42 -24.59
N LEU A 241 -3.55 22.49 -23.88
CA LEU A 241 -3.78 23.79 -24.50
C LEU A 241 -2.50 24.33 -25.12
N ALA A 242 -1.38 24.31 -24.42
CA ALA A 242 -0.08 24.77 -24.95
C ALA A 242 0.37 23.94 -26.16
N VAL A 243 0.23 22.60 -26.09
CA VAL A 243 0.60 21.66 -27.18
C VAL A 243 -0.32 21.80 -28.41
N ILE A 244 -1.53 22.32 -28.26
CA ILE A 244 -2.43 22.64 -29.38
C ILE A 244 -2.16 24.05 -29.93
N LEU A 245 -1.99 25.05 -29.05
CA LEU A 245 -1.81 26.43 -29.47
C LEU A 245 -0.51 26.66 -30.26
N ALA A 246 0.62 26.05 -29.81
CA ALA A 246 1.91 26.25 -30.46
C ALA A 246 1.94 25.77 -31.94
N PRO A 247 1.49 24.56 -32.31
CA PRO A 247 1.43 24.14 -33.71
C PRO A 247 0.33 24.90 -34.50
N SER A 248 -0.77 25.29 -33.84
CA SER A 248 -1.81 26.09 -34.52
C SER A 248 -1.30 27.46 -34.91
N LEU A 249 -0.54 28.12 -34.04
CA LEU A 249 0.13 29.38 -34.37
C LEU A 249 1.14 29.18 -35.51
N SER A 250 1.96 28.12 -35.45
CA SER A 250 2.95 27.82 -36.50
C SER A 250 2.30 27.54 -37.84
N LEU A 251 1.16 26.84 -37.82
CA LEU A 251 0.39 26.59 -39.04
C LEU A 251 -0.20 27.88 -39.65
N PHE A 252 -0.74 28.78 -38.79
CA PHE A 252 -1.22 30.06 -39.20
C PHE A 252 -0.10 30.91 -39.87
N GLU A 253 1.08 30.99 -39.25
CA GLU A 253 2.26 31.65 -39.79
C GLU A 253 2.68 31.06 -41.15
N THR A 254 2.67 29.71 -41.26
CA THR A 254 2.97 29.01 -42.51
C THR A 254 1.97 29.36 -43.64
N PHE A 255 0.67 29.47 -43.33
CA PHE A 255 -0.37 29.83 -44.31
C PHE A 255 -0.29 31.28 -44.74
N THR A 256 0.12 32.18 -43.84
CA THR A 256 0.22 33.63 -44.10
C THR A 256 1.57 34.05 -44.67
N GLY A 257 2.50 33.11 -44.90
CA GLY A 257 3.85 33.39 -45.41
C GLY A 257 4.75 34.10 -44.36
N GLY A 258 4.48 33.84 -43.07
CA GLY A 258 5.23 34.44 -41.96
C GLY A 258 6.68 33.98 -41.92
N GLN A 259 7.53 34.79 -41.30
CA GLN A 259 8.99 34.54 -41.25
C GLN A 259 9.35 33.42 -40.26
N HIS A 260 8.49 33.11 -39.30
CA HIS A 260 8.80 32.21 -38.19
C HIS A 260 7.73 31.13 -38.05
N ALA A 261 8.14 29.89 -38.12
CA ALA A 261 7.30 28.73 -37.75
C ALA A 261 7.94 28.01 -36.57
N TYR A 262 7.15 27.68 -35.54
CA TYR A 262 7.59 27.14 -34.23
C TYR A 262 7.26 25.65 -34.06
N PHE A 263 7.23 24.90 -35.18
CA PHE A 263 6.96 23.45 -35.12
C PHE A 263 8.02 22.66 -34.37
N ASP A 264 9.29 23.08 -34.47
CA ASP A 264 10.41 22.54 -33.73
C ASP A 264 10.20 22.68 -32.21
N SER A 265 9.81 23.85 -31.77
CA SER A 265 9.53 24.17 -30.38
C SER A 265 8.32 23.37 -29.87
N ALA A 266 7.24 23.25 -30.63
CA ALA A 266 6.04 22.52 -30.27
C ALA A 266 6.28 21.02 -30.10
N VAL A 267 7.00 20.39 -31.03
CA VAL A 267 7.30 18.94 -30.96
C VAL A 267 8.36 18.66 -29.90
N THR A 268 9.37 19.49 -29.77
CA THR A 268 10.40 19.37 -28.73
C THR A 268 9.79 19.55 -27.34
N LEU A 269 8.85 20.48 -27.17
CA LEU A 269 8.06 20.61 -25.94
C LEU A 269 7.35 19.30 -25.60
N LEU A 270 6.60 18.74 -26.55
CA LEU A 270 5.90 17.47 -26.35
C LEU A 270 6.86 16.33 -26.00
N PHE A 271 8.02 16.27 -26.64
CA PHE A 271 9.07 15.29 -26.35
C PHE A 271 9.57 15.39 -24.90
N PHE A 272 9.90 16.60 -24.41
CA PHE A 272 10.32 16.79 -23.00
C PHE A 272 9.20 16.49 -22.00
N LEU A 273 7.95 16.83 -22.32
CA LEU A 273 6.80 16.49 -21.49
C LEU A 273 6.61 14.97 -21.38
N LEU A 274 6.83 14.23 -22.47
CA LEU A 274 6.77 12.77 -22.48
C LEU A 274 7.92 12.14 -21.71
N ILE A 275 9.15 12.73 -21.78
CA ILE A 275 10.27 12.30 -20.92
C ILE A 275 9.88 12.45 -19.44
N GLY A 276 9.36 13.63 -19.07
CA GLY A 276 8.91 13.86 -17.69
C GLY A 276 7.85 12.85 -17.24
N ARG A 277 6.86 12.57 -18.08
CA ARG A 277 5.81 11.58 -17.79
C ARG A 277 6.34 10.14 -17.70
N PHE A 278 7.28 9.77 -18.56
CA PHE A 278 7.94 8.47 -18.51
C PHE A 278 8.76 8.28 -17.22
N LEU A 279 9.52 9.31 -16.82
CA LEU A 279 10.31 9.28 -15.58
C LEU A 279 9.40 9.22 -14.33
N ASP A 280 8.29 9.98 -14.33
CA ASP A 280 7.28 9.92 -13.27
C ASP A 280 6.66 8.52 -13.16
N HIS A 281 6.25 7.93 -14.30
CA HIS A 281 5.72 6.56 -14.34
C HIS A 281 6.75 5.54 -13.82
N ARG A 282 8.02 5.66 -14.23
CA ARG A 282 9.10 4.78 -13.77
C ARG A 282 9.39 4.94 -12.28
N ALA A 283 9.36 6.17 -11.76
CA ALA A 283 9.53 6.42 -10.33
C ALA A 283 8.39 5.79 -9.49
N ARG A 284 7.14 5.96 -9.92
CA ARG A 284 5.97 5.32 -9.28
C ARG A 284 6.02 3.80 -9.37
N ARG A 285 6.47 3.24 -10.50
CA ARG A 285 6.64 1.79 -10.67
C ARG A 285 7.72 1.24 -9.75
N ALA A 286 8.88 1.88 -9.66
CA ALA A 286 9.94 1.48 -8.73
C ALA A 286 9.44 1.42 -7.28
N ALA A 287 8.48 2.28 -6.95
CA ALA A 287 7.80 2.32 -5.68
C ALA A 287 6.86 1.13 -5.43
N ARG A 288 6.12 0.69 -6.46
CA ARG A 288 5.20 -0.45 -6.38
C ARG A 288 5.91 -1.80 -6.49
N ALA A 289 7.05 -1.86 -7.14
CA ALA A 289 7.81 -3.08 -7.39
C ALA A 289 8.11 -3.91 -6.13
N THR A 290 8.16 -3.28 -4.95
CA THR A 290 8.40 -3.99 -3.68
C THR A 290 7.18 -4.83 -3.27
N ALA A 291 5.95 -4.36 -3.49
CA ALA A 291 4.73 -5.14 -3.24
C ALA A 291 4.59 -6.30 -4.26
N GLU A 292 4.92 -6.03 -5.52
CA GLU A 292 4.92 -7.06 -6.57
C GLU A 292 6.01 -8.11 -6.35
N GLN A 293 7.18 -7.72 -5.83
CA GLN A 293 8.24 -8.64 -5.44
C GLN A 293 7.80 -9.59 -4.31
N LEU A 294 7.00 -9.13 -3.35
CA LEU A 294 6.43 -9.99 -2.31
C LEU A 294 5.43 -11.00 -2.90
N LEU A 295 4.63 -10.60 -3.90
CA LEU A 295 3.74 -11.52 -4.61
C LEU A 295 4.50 -12.58 -5.40
N ALA A 296 5.66 -12.22 -5.97
CA ALA A 296 6.54 -13.14 -6.71
C ALA A 296 7.32 -14.11 -5.78
N LEU A 297 7.23 -13.96 -4.46
CA LEU A 297 7.84 -14.88 -3.49
C LEU A 297 7.05 -16.18 -3.29
N ASN A 298 5.83 -16.29 -3.83
CA ASN A 298 5.07 -17.53 -3.74
C ASN A 298 5.83 -18.69 -4.45
N ALA A 299 5.82 -19.87 -3.84
CA ALA A 299 6.33 -21.07 -4.47
C ALA A 299 5.53 -21.39 -5.74
N GLU A 300 6.20 -21.88 -6.77
CA GLU A 300 5.54 -22.26 -8.03
C GLU A 300 4.83 -23.61 -7.93
N ALA A 301 5.36 -24.52 -7.12
CA ALA A 301 4.80 -25.86 -6.85
C ALA A 301 5.06 -26.27 -5.39
N ALA A 302 4.29 -27.23 -4.90
CA ALA A 302 4.44 -27.85 -3.59
C ALA A 302 4.40 -29.36 -3.73
N THR A 303 5.33 -30.07 -3.08
CA THR A 303 5.39 -31.53 -3.09
C THR A 303 4.82 -32.08 -1.79
N ILE A 304 3.63 -32.67 -1.86
CA ILE A 304 2.98 -33.35 -0.71
C ILE A 304 3.64 -34.71 -0.48
N VAL A 305 3.86 -35.04 0.78
CA VAL A 305 4.26 -36.38 1.23
C VAL A 305 3.00 -37.09 1.74
N GLU A 306 2.50 -38.06 0.98
CA GLU A 306 1.30 -38.84 1.32
C GLU A 306 1.61 -39.82 2.48
N SER A 307 0.58 -40.42 3.06
CA SER A 307 0.72 -41.35 4.20
C SER A 307 1.50 -42.63 3.88
N ASP A 308 1.53 -42.99 2.58
CA ASP A 308 2.30 -44.17 2.07
C ASP A 308 3.75 -43.82 1.74
N GLY A 309 4.17 -42.53 1.90
CA GLY A 309 5.49 -42.03 1.57
C GLY A 309 5.65 -41.62 0.10
N SER A 310 4.63 -41.72 -0.73
CA SER A 310 4.65 -41.27 -2.10
C SER A 310 4.68 -39.71 -2.17
N LEU A 311 5.29 -39.17 -3.22
CA LEU A 311 5.39 -37.75 -3.46
C LEU A 311 4.42 -37.33 -4.55
N ARG A 312 3.67 -36.26 -4.32
CA ARG A 312 2.73 -35.70 -5.28
C ARG A 312 2.90 -34.19 -5.38
N ASP A 313 3.16 -33.70 -6.57
CA ASP A 313 3.25 -32.27 -6.84
C ASP A 313 1.85 -31.68 -7.03
N VAL A 314 1.62 -30.56 -6.34
CA VAL A 314 0.37 -29.79 -6.40
C VAL A 314 0.66 -28.30 -6.48
N GLN A 315 -0.32 -27.53 -6.90
CA GLN A 315 -0.20 -26.07 -6.77
C GLN A 315 -0.30 -25.67 -5.30
N PRO A 316 0.47 -24.69 -4.81
CA PRO A 316 0.43 -24.24 -3.41
C PRO A 316 -0.97 -23.89 -2.91
N ARG A 317 -1.85 -23.45 -3.80
CA ARG A 317 -3.26 -23.11 -3.50
C ARG A 317 -4.13 -24.32 -3.18
N GLN A 318 -3.70 -25.52 -3.57
CA GLN A 318 -4.42 -26.77 -3.32
C GLN A 318 -3.98 -27.44 -2.01
N LEU A 319 -2.99 -26.87 -1.32
CA LEU A 319 -2.57 -27.37 -0.01
C LEU A 319 -3.69 -27.19 1.02
N LEU A 320 -3.77 -28.13 1.93
CA LEU A 320 -4.69 -28.12 3.08
C LEU A 320 -3.88 -28.13 4.38
N ALA A 321 -4.43 -27.48 5.41
CA ALA A 321 -3.84 -27.56 6.75
C ALA A 321 -3.80 -29.04 7.24
N GLY A 322 -2.69 -29.40 7.89
CA GLY A 322 -2.42 -30.78 8.34
C GLY A 322 -1.67 -31.66 7.34
N GLN A 323 -1.47 -31.22 6.09
CA GLN A 323 -0.67 -31.97 5.12
C GLN A 323 0.82 -31.85 5.40
N ARG A 324 1.58 -32.85 4.95
CA ARG A 324 3.06 -32.85 5.01
C ARG A 324 3.60 -32.42 3.66
N VAL A 325 4.51 -31.48 3.66
CA VAL A 325 5.11 -30.96 2.42
C VAL A 325 6.63 -31.07 2.50
N LEU A 326 7.24 -31.62 1.46
CA LEU A 326 8.69 -31.70 1.29
C LEU A 326 9.16 -30.42 0.60
N VAL A 327 10.11 -29.72 1.22
CA VAL A 327 10.75 -28.53 0.67
C VAL A 327 12.23 -28.81 0.47
N VAL A 328 12.67 -28.97 -0.77
CA VAL A 328 14.07 -29.25 -1.10
C VAL A 328 14.94 -28.01 -0.90
N ALA A 329 16.26 -28.19 -0.82
CA ALA A 329 17.22 -27.09 -0.76
C ALA A 329 17.09 -26.21 -2.03
N GLY A 330 17.13 -24.89 -1.86
CA GLY A 330 16.91 -23.91 -2.94
C GLY A 330 15.45 -23.68 -3.30
N ALA A 331 14.48 -24.40 -2.71
CA ALA A 331 13.06 -24.18 -2.96
C ALA A 331 12.45 -23.18 -1.95
N ARG A 332 11.39 -22.49 -2.40
CA ARG A 332 10.58 -21.64 -1.53
C ARG A 332 9.57 -22.47 -0.74
N ILE A 333 9.35 -22.09 0.51
CA ILE A 333 8.36 -22.72 1.38
C ILE A 333 6.96 -22.30 0.89
N PRO A 334 6.07 -23.27 0.58
CA PRO A 334 4.78 -22.96 -0.10
C PRO A 334 3.66 -22.53 0.84
N ALA A 335 3.78 -22.78 2.16
CA ALA A 335 2.75 -22.50 3.16
C ALA A 335 3.38 -22.25 4.53
N ASP A 336 2.67 -21.59 5.45
CA ASP A 336 3.14 -21.48 6.84
C ASP A 336 2.95 -22.81 7.58
N GLY A 337 3.93 -23.16 8.40
CA GLY A 337 3.86 -24.41 9.14
C GLY A 337 5.04 -24.66 10.07
N LYS A 338 5.17 -25.89 10.56
CA LYS A 338 6.25 -26.34 11.44
C LYS A 338 7.11 -27.41 10.80
N VAL A 339 8.41 -27.35 11.04
CA VAL A 339 9.33 -28.40 10.62
C VAL A 339 9.05 -29.69 11.38
N LEU A 340 8.74 -30.77 10.65
CA LEU A 340 8.55 -32.11 11.19
C LEU A 340 9.84 -32.96 11.12
N ALA A 341 10.67 -32.73 10.08
CA ALA A 341 11.91 -33.46 9.89
C ALA A 341 12.90 -32.63 9.04
N GLY A 342 14.18 -32.86 9.25
CA GLY A 342 15.26 -32.14 8.57
C GLY A 342 15.88 -31.04 9.43
N ASN A 343 17.11 -30.67 9.08
CA ASN A 343 17.81 -29.53 9.64
C ASN A 343 18.37 -28.71 8.49
N SER A 344 18.02 -27.45 8.40
CA SER A 344 18.45 -26.56 7.34
C SER A 344 18.59 -25.12 7.85
N ARG A 345 18.95 -24.20 6.96
CA ARG A 345 18.89 -22.76 7.19
C ARG A 345 17.85 -22.16 6.25
N VAL A 346 17.05 -21.24 6.77
CA VAL A 346 15.97 -20.57 6.01
C VAL A 346 16.28 -19.08 5.95
N ASP A 347 16.24 -18.53 4.74
CA ASP A 347 16.35 -17.08 4.53
C ASP A 347 14.98 -16.43 4.78
N LEU A 348 14.91 -15.68 5.86
CA LEU A 348 13.75 -14.91 6.29
C LEU A 348 13.84 -13.43 5.93
N GLN A 349 14.87 -12.98 5.20
CA GLN A 349 15.17 -11.56 4.97
C GLN A 349 13.99 -10.75 4.46
N MET A 350 13.19 -11.34 3.58
CA MET A 350 12.03 -10.64 2.98
C MET A 350 10.83 -10.53 3.95
N ILE A 351 10.78 -11.35 4.99
CA ILE A 351 9.71 -11.37 5.97
C ILE A 351 10.15 -10.68 7.27
N SER A 352 11.32 -11.03 7.80
CA SER A 352 11.84 -10.49 9.07
C SER A 352 12.73 -9.26 8.93
N GLY A 353 13.26 -8.98 7.73
CA GLY A 353 14.26 -7.95 7.49
C GLY A 353 15.68 -8.32 7.96
N GLU A 354 15.88 -9.49 8.55
CA GLU A 354 17.19 -9.98 9.00
C GLU A 354 17.96 -10.62 7.84
N SER A 355 19.18 -10.15 7.59
CA SER A 355 20.01 -10.63 6.48
C SER A 355 20.71 -11.96 6.75
N MET A 356 20.73 -12.45 8.00
CA MET A 356 21.33 -13.73 8.35
C MET A 356 20.29 -14.85 8.31
N PRO A 357 20.53 -15.95 7.59
CA PRO A 357 19.63 -17.11 7.57
C PRO A 357 19.49 -17.73 8.97
N VAL A 358 18.26 -18.09 9.31
CA VAL A 358 17.90 -18.68 10.62
C VAL A 358 17.94 -20.20 10.51
N ALA A 359 18.44 -20.87 11.56
CA ALA A 359 18.42 -22.33 11.63
C ALA A 359 16.99 -22.84 11.79
N ALA A 360 16.61 -23.80 10.95
CA ALA A 360 15.32 -24.47 10.97
C ALA A 360 15.51 -25.96 11.32
N SER A 361 14.99 -26.35 12.47
CA SER A 361 15.04 -27.72 13.00
C SER A 361 13.66 -28.16 13.46
N LEU A 362 13.54 -29.38 13.94
CA LEU A 362 12.27 -29.94 14.41
C LEU A 362 11.49 -28.96 15.32
N GLY A 363 10.26 -28.67 14.96
CA GLY A 363 9.36 -27.77 15.69
C GLY A 363 9.56 -26.27 15.39
N THR A 364 10.51 -25.88 14.53
CA THR A 364 10.72 -24.50 14.12
C THR A 364 9.57 -24.04 13.22
N ASP A 365 9.03 -22.82 13.47
CA ASP A 365 8.04 -22.18 12.61
C ASP A 365 8.70 -21.69 11.31
N VAL A 366 8.09 -22.01 10.18
CA VAL A 366 8.51 -21.59 8.85
C VAL A 366 7.35 -20.94 8.11
N PHE A 367 7.66 -19.99 7.22
CA PHE A 367 6.68 -19.11 6.59
C PHE A 367 6.69 -19.22 5.07
N ALA A 368 5.52 -19.09 4.44
CA ALA A 368 5.36 -19.07 3.00
C ALA A 368 6.23 -17.97 2.36
N GLY A 369 6.83 -18.29 1.22
CA GLY A 369 7.68 -17.36 0.47
C GLY A 369 9.15 -17.31 0.91
N THR A 370 9.51 -17.84 2.08
CA THR A 370 10.90 -17.94 2.56
C THR A 370 11.68 -19.03 1.80
N LEU A 371 12.99 -18.90 1.74
CA LEU A 371 13.84 -19.77 0.93
C LEU A 371 14.56 -20.78 1.84
N ASN A 372 14.38 -22.08 1.56
CA ASN A 372 15.14 -23.12 2.21
C ASN A 372 16.53 -23.24 1.55
N LEU A 373 17.63 -23.18 2.31
CA LEU A 373 18.96 -23.00 1.74
C LEU A 373 19.78 -24.29 1.61
N GLU A 374 19.85 -25.13 2.65
CA GLU A 374 20.93 -26.12 2.75
C GLU A 374 20.47 -27.57 2.57
N ALA A 375 19.40 -27.99 3.22
CA ALA A 375 18.96 -29.38 3.24
C ALA A 375 17.42 -29.50 3.11
N PRO A 376 16.90 -30.66 2.66
CA PRO A 376 15.46 -30.84 2.59
C PRO A 376 14.79 -30.76 3.96
N LEU A 377 13.65 -30.10 4.00
CA LEU A 377 12.78 -29.97 5.16
C LEU A 377 11.42 -30.63 4.86
N THR A 378 10.89 -31.39 5.80
CA THR A 378 9.50 -31.80 5.78
C THR A 378 8.74 -30.92 6.76
N ILE A 379 7.74 -30.21 6.27
CA ILE A 379 6.93 -29.26 7.07
C ILE A 379 5.51 -29.78 7.23
N LEU A 380 4.90 -29.54 8.39
CA LEU A 380 3.46 -29.69 8.63
C LEU A 380 2.80 -28.35 8.31
N VAL A 381 1.90 -28.35 7.36
CA VAL A 381 1.17 -27.15 6.94
C VAL A 381 0.17 -26.74 8.03
N GLU A 382 0.25 -25.50 8.50
CA GLU A 382 -0.69 -24.91 9.45
C GLU A 382 -1.62 -23.89 8.78
N ARG A 383 -1.07 -23.03 7.89
CA ARG A 383 -1.82 -22.00 7.17
C ARG A 383 -1.47 -21.99 5.68
N VAL A 384 -2.50 -21.78 4.84
CA VAL A 384 -2.37 -21.87 3.38
C VAL A 384 -2.96 -20.64 2.68
N GLY A 385 -2.47 -20.34 1.48
CA GLY A 385 -3.01 -19.32 0.59
C GLY A 385 -3.12 -17.94 1.25
N GLU A 386 -4.32 -17.37 1.30
CA GLU A 386 -4.56 -16.03 1.85
C GLU A 386 -4.51 -15.94 3.39
N SER A 387 -4.42 -17.05 4.09
CA SER A 387 -4.23 -17.08 5.55
C SER A 387 -2.75 -17.13 5.98
N THR A 388 -1.82 -17.14 5.03
CA THR A 388 -0.38 -17.09 5.32
C THR A 388 0.06 -15.72 5.78
N LEU A 389 1.15 -15.65 6.55
CA LEU A 389 1.76 -14.39 6.99
C LEU A 389 2.10 -13.48 5.80
N LEU A 390 2.61 -14.05 4.70
CA LEU A 390 2.92 -13.30 3.49
C LEU A 390 1.66 -12.66 2.87
N ALA A 391 0.56 -13.39 2.80
CA ALA A 391 -0.71 -12.86 2.30
C ALA A 391 -1.28 -11.75 3.20
N ASP A 392 -1.15 -11.88 4.52
CA ASP A 392 -1.52 -10.85 5.48
C ASP A 392 -0.71 -9.56 5.26
N ILE A 393 0.60 -9.67 5.08
CA ILE A 393 1.48 -8.53 4.78
C ILE A 393 1.02 -7.82 3.50
N ILE A 394 0.76 -8.57 2.44
CA ILE A 394 0.28 -8.00 1.16
C ILE A 394 -1.06 -7.28 1.34
N ARG A 395 -2.03 -7.92 2.01
CA ARG A 395 -3.35 -7.34 2.28
C ARG A 395 -3.27 -6.04 3.08
N LEU A 396 -2.37 -5.99 4.07
CA LEU A 396 -2.15 -4.80 4.89
C LEU A 396 -1.51 -3.66 4.08
N MET A 397 -0.57 -3.98 3.19
CA MET A 397 0.02 -3.00 2.26
C MET A 397 -1.03 -2.40 1.32
N GLU A 398 -1.91 -3.24 0.76
CA GLU A 398 -2.99 -2.79 -0.12
C GLU A 398 -4.01 -1.90 0.61
N ALA A 399 -4.37 -2.26 1.84
CA ALA A 399 -5.24 -1.45 2.68
C ALA A 399 -4.61 -0.08 3.02
N ALA A 400 -3.29 -0.04 3.21
CA ALA A 400 -2.54 1.20 3.42
C ALA A 400 -2.52 2.08 2.16
N GLU A 401 -2.32 1.50 0.98
CA GLU A 401 -2.36 2.26 -0.29
C GLU A 401 -3.74 2.85 -0.60
N ALA A 402 -4.82 2.18 -0.20
CA ALA A 402 -6.19 2.65 -0.43
C ALA A 402 -6.55 3.92 0.38
N ARG A 403 -5.88 4.18 1.50
CA ARG A 403 -6.08 5.36 2.34
C ARG A 403 -5.12 6.48 1.92
N ARG A 404 -5.62 7.51 1.25
CA ARG A 404 -4.81 8.68 0.87
C ARG A 404 -4.43 9.51 2.08
N GLY A 405 -3.13 9.76 2.29
CA GLY A 405 -2.60 10.61 3.36
C GLY A 405 -3.12 12.06 3.30
N ARG A 406 -3.04 12.77 4.42
CA ARG A 406 -3.52 14.16 4.56
C ARG A 406 -2.84 15.11 3.56
N PHE A 407 -1.54 14.99 3.36
CA PHE A 407 -0.76 15.82 2.44
C PHE A 407 -1.11 15.56 0.97
N VAL A 408 -1.40 14.31 0.60
CA VAL A 408 -1.86 13.98 -0.77
C VAL A 408 -3.18 14.68 -1.06
N ARG A 409 -4.13 14.65 -0.11
CA ARG A 409 -5.41 15.38 -0.23
C ARG A 409 -5.22 16.89 -0.31
N LEU A 410 -4.25 17.44 0.43
CA LEU A 410 -3.91 18.86 0.36
C LEU A 410 -3.33 19.23 -1.00
N ALA A 411 -2.38 18.44 -1.51
CA ALA A 411 -1.79 18.65 -2.85
C ALA A 411 -2.85 18.56 -3.96
N GLU A 412 -3.79 17.61 -3.89
CA GLU A 412 -4.92 17.53 -4.84
C GLU A 412 -5.86 18.74 -4.74
N ARG A 413 -6.10 19.24 -3.53
CA ARG A 413 -6.90 20.48 -3.33
C ARG A 413 -6.22 21.70 -3.90
N VAL A 414 -4.93 21.88 -3.63
CA VAL A 414 -4.13 22.97 -4.17
C VAL A 414 -4.11 22.91 -5.69
N ALA A 415 -3.85 21.75 -6.29
CA ALA A 415 -3.85 21.56 -7.74
C ALA A 415 -5.19 21.95 -8.40
N ARG A 416 -6.32 21.71 -7.73
CA ARG A 416 -7.66 22.07 -8.23
C ARG A 416 -7.86 23.60 -8.35
N TYR A 417 -7.39 24.36 -7.37
CA TYR A 417 -7.50 25.83 -7.40
C TYR A 417 -6.40 26.48 -8.25
N TYR A 418 -5.26 25.81 -8.36
CA TYR A 418 -4.11 26.32 -9.09
C TYR A 418 -4.35 26.36 -10.62
N SER A 419 -4.98 25.33 -11.18
CA SER A 419 -5.20 25.24 -12.62
C SER A 419 -6.00 26.42 -13.20
N PRO A 420 -7.15 26.87 -12.65
CA PRO A 420 -7.83 28.08 -13.10
C PRO A 420 -6.96 29.34 -13.02
N VAL A 421 -6.16 29.48 -11.96
CA VAL A 421 -5.24 30.62 -11.80
C VAL A 421 -4.21 30.68 -12.93
N VAL A 422 -3.63 29.52 -13.29
CA VAL A 422 -2.68 29.40 -14.40
C VAL A 422 -3.28 29.89 -15.72
N HIS A 423 -4.51 29.43 -16.06
CA HIS A 423 -5.18 29.86 -17.29
C HIS A 423 -5.49 31.36 -17.27
N LEU A 424 -5.94 31.90 -16.13
CA LEU A 424 -6.20 33.30 -15.97
C LEU A 424 -4.92 34.15 -16.13
N THR A 425 -3.82 33.72 -15.50
CA THR A 425 -2.51 34.39 -15.61
C THR A 425 -2.02 34.40 -17.06
N ALA A 426 -2.10 33.29 -17.78
CA ALA A 426 -1.70 33.22 -19.17
C ALA A 426 -2.56 34.11 -20.05
N LEU A 427 -3.90 34.09 -19.85
CA LEU A 427 -4.82 34.95 -20.59
C LEU A 427 -4.57 36.44 -20.30
N THR A 428 -4.42 36.81 -19.04
CA THR A 428 -4.14 38.20 -18.67
C THR A 428 -2.79 38.69 -19.21
N THR A 429 -1.76 37.81 -19.21
CA THR A 429 -0.46 38.11 -19.81
C THR A 429 -0.60 38.34 -21.32
N PHE A 430 -1.32 37.46 -22.01
CA PHE A 430 -1.60 37.62 -23.44
C PHE A 430 -2.27 38.97 -23.73
N LEU A 431 -3.38 39.28 -23.04
CA LEU A 431 -4.11 40.55 -23.23
C LEU A 431 -3.28 41.77 -22.88
N ALA A 432 -2.49 41.69 -21.80
CA ALA A 432 -1.62 42.80 -21.41
C ALA A 432 -0.56 43.11 -22.47
N TRP A 433 0.10 42.13 -23.04
CA TRP A 433 1.09 42.34 -24.08
C TRP A 433 0.48 42.83 -25.39
N VAL A 434 -0.72 42.34 -25.78
CA VAL A 434 -1.41 42.85 -27.00
C VAL A 434 -1.92 44.28 -26.80
N PHE A 435 -2.62 44.57 -25.71
CA PHE A 435 -3.32 45.85 -25.56
C PHE A 435 -2.49 46.93 -24.85
N LEU A 436 -1.62 46.59 -23.90
CA LEU A 436 -0.80 47.57 -23.18
C LEU A 436 0.63 47.61 -23.71
N GLY A 437 1.19 46.44 -24.10
CA GLY A 437 2.55 46.36 -24.67
C GLY A 437 2.63 46.67 -26.16
N GLY A 438 1.50 46.71 -26.87
CA GLY A 438 1.46 46.94 -28.32
C GLY A 438 2.17 45.87 -29.15
N MET A 439 2.39 44.68 -28.59
CA MET A 439 3.09 43.56 -29.23
C MET A 439 2.19 42.86 -30.24
N ALA A 440 2.77 42.29 -31.30
CA ALA A 440 2.03 41.45 -32.23
C ALA A 440 1.40 40.27 -31.48
N TRP A 441 0.15 39.93 -31.79
CA TRP A 441 -0.59 38.90 -31.07
C TRP A 441 0.12 37.52 -31.14
N GLN A 442 0.90 37.27 -32.18
CA GLN A 442 1.69 36.04 -32.35
C GLN A 442 2.76 35.90 -31.24
N ASP A 443 3.53 36.97 -31.02
CA ASP A 443 4.58 37.00 -30.00
C ASP A 443 3.98 36.96 -28.59
N ALA A 444 2.88 37.71 -28.37
CA ALA A 444 2.14 37.66 -27.12
C ALA A 444 1.58 36.23 -26.82
N MET A 445 1.17 35.50 -27.87
CA MET A 445 0.73 34.12 -27.75
C MET A 445 1.86 33.18 -27.31
N LEU A 446 3.08 33.37 -27.84
CA LEU A 446 4.26 32.58 -27.41
C LEU A 446 4.59 32.84 -25.94
N ILE A 447 4.48 34.06 -25.47
CA ILE A 447 4.66 34.40 -24.04
C ILE A 447 3.58 33.70 -23.20
N ALA A 448 2.32 33.74 -23.62
CA ALA A 448 1.24 33.07 -22.91
C ALA A 448 1.42 31.53 -22.87
N ILE A 449 1.88 30.95 -23.97
CA ILE A 449 2.25 29.50 -24.02
C ILE A 449 3.39 29.21 -23.04
N ALA A 450 4.44 30.04 -23.00
CA ALA A 450 5.53 29.88 -22.05
C ALA A 450 5.05 29.98 -20.60
N VAL A 451 4.14 30.88 -20.29
CA VAL A 451 3.49 31.01 -18.98
C VAL A 451 2.68 29.75 -18.64
N LEU A 452 1.86 29.21 -19.56
CA LEU A 452 1.11 27.96 -19.33
C LEU A 452 2.01 26.79 -19.00
N ILE A 453 3.16 26.69 -19.65
CA ILE A 453 4.10 25.58 -19.46
C ILE A 453 4.83 25.71 -18.12
N ILE A 454 5.43 26.89 -17.85
CA ILE A 454 6.32 27.10 -16.71
C ILE A 454 5.56 27.07 -15.38
N THR A 455 4.29 27.46 -15.39
CA THR A 455 3.42 27.44 -14.22
C THR A 455 2.88 26.06 -13.89
N CYS A 456 3.23 24.99 -14.63
CA CYS A 456 2.80 23.64 -14.26
C CYS A 456 3.30 23.26 -12.86
N PRO A 457 2.43 22.88 -11.90
CA PRO A 457 2.85 22.51 -10.56
C PRO A 457 3.35 21.06 -10.47
N CYS A 458 4.00 20.53 -11.54
CA CYS A 458 4.39 19.14 -11.67
C CYS A 458 5.35 18.72 -10.53
N ALA A 459 6.35 19.54 -10.23
CA ALA A 459 7.29 19.33 -9.14
C ALA A 459 6.57 19.36 -7.75
N LEU A 460 5.63 20.28 -7.56
CA LEU A 460 4.85 20.40 -6.32
C LEU A 460 3.96 19.17 -6.10
N ALA A 461 3.32 18.67 -7.16
CA ALA A 461 2.46 17.49 -7.08
C ALA A 461 3.24 16.20 -6.75
N LEU A 462 4.53 16.13 -7.11
CA LEU A 462 5.42 15.01 -6.82
C LEU A 462 6.16 15.14 -5.49
N ALA A 463 6.25 16.34 -4.91
CA ALA A 463 7.07 16.65 -3.74
C ALA A 463 6.82 15.73 -2.54
N VAL A 464 5.57 15.41 -2.25
CA VAL A 464 5.15 14.57 -1.13
C VAL A 464 5.09 13.10 -1.51
N PRO A 465 4.36 12.68 -2.57
CA PRO A 465 4.22 11.25 -2.89
C PRO A 465 5.55 10.55 -3.15
N ALA A 466 6.50 11.20 -3.84
CA ALA A 466 7.79 10.60 -4.13
C ALA A 466 8.59 10.25 -2.85
N VAL A 467 8.59 11.16 -1.87
CA VAL A 467 9.26 10.93 -0.58
C VAL A 467 8.56 9.85 0.23
N GLN A 468 7.22 9.88 0.32
CA GLN A 468 6.43 8.89 1.06
C GLN A 468 6.68 7.48 0.54
N VAL A 469 6.70 7.32 -0.76
CA VAL A 469 6.94 6.04 -1.39
C VAL A 469 8.33 5.49 -1.05
N VAL A 470 9.39 6.30 -1.22
CA VAL A 470 10.76 5.87 -0.92
C VAL A 470 10.94 5.57 0.58
N ALA A 471 10.34 6.39 1.44
CA ALA A 471 10.36 6.17 2.90
C ALA A 471 9.63 4.88 3.29
N SER A 472 8.46 4.61 2.71
CA SER A 472 7.70 3.37 2.95
C SER A 472 8.49 2.12 2.53
N GLN A 473 9.15 2.17 1.37
CA GLN A 473 10.03 1.09 0.92
C GLN A 473 11.21 0.87 1.88
N ARG A 474 11.78 1.95 2.40
CA ARG A 474 12.87 1.86 3.38
C ARG A 474 12.39 1.19 4.66
N LEU A 475 11.21 1.56 5.18
CA LEU A 475 10.61 0.93 6.35
C LEU A 475 10.37 -0.56 6.10
N LEU A 476 9.80 -0.92 4.96
CA LEU A 476 9.54 -2.32 4.63
C LEU A 476 10.82 -3.16 4.58
N LYS A 477 11.88 -2.65 3.95
CA LYS A 477 13.20 -3.30 3.94
C LYS A 477 13.82 -3.47 5.33
N SER A 478 13.36 -2.69 6.30
CA SER A 478 13.77 -2.78 7.71
C SER A 478 12.78 -3.62 8.55
N GLY A 479 11.90 -4.40 7.91
CA GLY A 479 10.89 -5.22 8.60
C GLY A 479 9.75 -4.42 9.23
N ILE A 480 9.50 -3.18 8.79
CA ILE A 480 8.42 -2.33 9.31
C ILE A 480 7.34 -2.16 8.25
N LEU A 481 6.16 -2.69 8.51
CA LEU A 481 4.99 -2.55 7.66
C LEU A 481 4.17 -1.33 8.08
N MET A 482 3.99 -0.39 7.15
CA MET A 482 3.14 0.78 7.36
C MET A 482 1.73 0.50 6.86
N LYS A 483 0.72 0.59 7.75
CA LYS A 483 -0.70 0.34 7.46
C LYS A 483 -1.48 1.63 7.20
N SER A 484 -1.06 2.73 7.80
CA SER A 484 -1.68 4.04 7.62
C SER A 484 -0.77 4.95 6.79
N PRO A 485 -1.21 5.49 5.64
CA PRO A 485 -0.39 6.32 4.76
C PRO A 485 0.08 7.63 5.41
N ASP A 486 -0.64 8.12 6.41
CA ASP A 486 -0.32 9.33 7.16
C ASP A 486 0.48 9.04 8.45
N ALA A 487 0.85 7.78 8.68
CA ALA A 487 1.60 7.39 9.88
C ALA A 487 2.94 8.15 9.98
N LEU A 488 3.68 8.29 8.88
CA LEU A 488 4.94 9.05 8.85
C LEU A 488 4.73 10.52 9.20
N GLU A 489 3.63 11.12 8.74
CA GLU A 489 3.29 12.51 9.02
C GLU A 489 2.96 12.73 10.50
N ARG A 490 2.26 11.76 11.14
CA ARG A 490 1.92 11.80 12.56
C ARG A 490 3.11 11.42 13.44
N LEU A 491 3.93 10.45 13.00
CA LEU A 491 5.09 9.95 13.71
C LEU A 491 6.16 11.05 13.95
N ARG A 492 6.31 11.98 12.99
CA ARG A 492 7.22 13.12 13.17
C ARG A 492 6.83 14.09 14.25
N LEU A 493 5.53 14.12 14.64
CA LEU A 493 4.99 15.03 15.64
C LEU A 493 5.12 14.48 17.06
N VAL A 494 5.50 13.21 17.19
CA VAL A 494 5.58 12.52 18.47
C VAL A 494 6.50 13.26 19.44
N ASP A 495 5.95 13.59 20.61
CA ASP A 495 6.62 14.24 21.73
C ASP A 495 6.38 13.48 23.06
N HIS A 496 5.66 12.35 23.03
CA HIS A 496 5.36 11.49 24.17
C HIS A 496 5.25 10.03 23.74
N VAL A 497 5.73 9.09 24.57
CA VAL A 497 5.72 7.66 24.26
C VAL A 497 5.08 6.87 25.39
N LEU A 498 4.06 6.07 25.07
CA LEU A 498 3.47 5.08 25.95
C LEU A 498 3.87 3.66 25.48
N LEU A 499 4.41 2.88 26.41
CA LEU A 499 4.82 1.50 26.17
C LEU A 499 3.96 0.56 27.00
N ASP A 500 3.40 -0.49 26.37
CA ASP A 500 2.98 -1.66 27.12
C ASP A 500 4.20 -2.46 27.55
N LYS A 501 4.06 -3.27 28.60
CA LYS A 501 5.16 -4.11 29.12
C LYS A 501 5.23 -5.43 28.38
N THR A 502 4.14 -6.21 28.46
CA THR A 502 4.10 -7.63 28.09
C THR A 502 4.05 -7.78 26.56
N GLY A 503 4.98 -8.59 25.99
CA GLY A 503 5.10 -8.76 24.54
C GLY A 503 5.63 -7.55 23.77
N THR A 504 5.73 -6.37 24.44
CA THR A 504 6.29 -5.12 23.89
C THR A 504 7.73 -4.93 24.37
N LEU A 505 7.94 -4.54 25.63
CA LEU A 505 9.26 -4.46 26.24
C LEU A 505 9.87 -5.83 26.50
N THR A 506 9.02 -6.80 26.83
CA THR A 506 9.37 -8.20 26.96
C THR A 506 9.07 -8.99 25.67
N ILE A 507 9.58 -10.22 25.58
CA ILE A 507 9.36 -11.08 24.41
C ILE A 507 7.92 -11.64 24.37
N GLY A 508 7.19 -11.63 25.50
CA GLY A 508 5.86 -12.23 25.62
C GLY A 508 5.89 -13.76 25.63
N ARG A 509 7.06 -14.35 25.86
CA ARG A 509 7.28 -15.80 25.93
C ARG A 509 7.95 -16.14 27.26
N PRO A 510 7.17 -16.36 28.32
CA PRO A 510 7.71 -16.72 29.64
C PRO A 510 8.64 -17.94 29.56
N THR A 511 9.75 -17.89 30.27
CA THR A 511 10.70 -19.00 30.43
C THR A 511 10.75 -19.43 31.88
N LEU A 512 10.92 -20.75 32.11
CA LEU A 512 11.11 -21.29 33.47
C LEU A 512 12.47 -20.78 34.01
N HIS A 513 12.42 -20.03 35.10
CA HIS A 513 13.61 -19.49 35.76
C HIS A 513 14.06 -20.40 36.92
N ALA A 514 13.11 -20.85 37.75
CA ALA A 514 13.40 -21.70 38.89
C ALA A 514 12.30 -22.72 39.12
N CYS A 515 12.73 -23.91 39.62
CA CYS A 515 11.83 -24.99 40.03
C CYS A 515 12.29 -25.54 41.37
N SER A 516 11.39 -25.62 42.33
CA SER A 516 11.74 -26.13 43.67
C SER A 516 12.00 -27.66 43.72
N ASP A 517 11.47 -28.40 42.72
CA ASP A 517 11.71 -29.86 42.60
C ASP A 517 11.77 -30.24 41.10
N PRO A 518 12.99 -30.31 40.49
CA PRO A 518 13.16 -30.64 39.08
C PRO A 518 12.58 -32.00 38.68
N GLY A 519 12.48 -32.97 39.64
CA GLY A 519 11.91 -34.29 39.37
C GLY A 519 10.41 -34.28 39.02
N LYS A 520 9.69 -33.20 39.38
CA LYS A 520 8.27 -33.02 39.07
C LYS A 520 8.02 -32.21 37.80
N LEU A 521 9.05 -31.69 37.15
CA LEU A 521 8.92 -30.88 35.95
C LEU A 521 8.24 -31.63 34.80
N ALA A 522 8.66 -32.87 34.55
CA ALA A 522 8.06 -33.72 33.50
C ALA A 522 6.57 -33.97 33.75
N LYS A 523 6.19 -34.21 34.99
CA LYS A 523 4.79 -34.41 35.39
C LYS A 523 3.96 -33.14 35.20
N ALA A 524 4.48 -32.00 35.66
CA ALA A 524 3.84 -30.71 35.45
C ALA A 524 3.65 -30.39 33.96
N ALA A 525 4.64 -30.66 33.13
CA ALA A 525 4.58 -30.44 31.69
C ALA A 525 3.60 -31.39 30.99
N SER A 526 3.48 -32.66 31.43
CA SER A 526 2.49 -33.60 30.91
C SER A 526 1.06 -33.16 31.21
N ILE A 527 0.78 -32.63 32.41
CA ILE A 527 -0.51 -32.02 32.76
C ILE A 527 -0.73 -30.74 31.92
N ALA A 528 0.29 -29.90 31.81
CA ALA A 528 0.26 -28.63 31.06
C ALA A 528 0.09 -28.85 29.54
N SER A 529 0.30 -30.04 29.00
CA SER A 529 0.14 -30.34 27.58
C SER A 529 -1.30 -30.20 27.08
N ASN A 530 -2.27 -30.20 28.00
CA ASN A 530 -3.69 -30.03 27.69
C ASN A 530 -4.17 -28.54 27.75
N SER A 531 -3.27 -27.59 27.99
CA SER A 531 -3.62 -26.18 28.04
C SER A 531 -2.82 -25.34 27.02
N ARG A 532 -3.47 -24.29 26.46
CA ARG A 532 -2.86 -23.28 25.59
C ARG A 532 -2.28 -22.09 26.35
N HIS A 533 -2.36 -22.10 27.69
CA HIS A 533 -1.87 -21.00 28.51
C HIS A 533 -0.34 -20.81 28.34
N PRO A 534 0.18 -19.54 28.24
CA PRO A 534 1.61 -19.26 28.01
C PRO A 534 2.57 -19.93 29.00
N LEU A 535 2.19 -20.00 30.30
CA LEU A 535 2.98 -20.66 31.31
C LEU A 535 2.97 -22.20 31.16
N ALA A 536 1.87 -22.78 30.69
CA ALA A 536 1.81 -24.18 30.34
C ALA A 536 2.75 -24.52 29.16
N ALA A 537 2.78 -23.64 28.14
CA ALA A 537 3.73 -23.75 27.04
C ALA A 537 5.19 -23.64 27.53
N ALA A 538 5.46 -22.77 28.50
CA ALA A 538 6.79 -22.62 29.10
C ALA A 538 7.24 -23.87 29.82
N LEU A 539 6.36 -24.54 30.59
CA LEU A 539 6.65 -25.83 31.23
C LEU A 539 7.01 -26.92 30.21
N ARG A 540 6.24 -27.02 29.12
CA ARG A 540 6.52 -27.99 28.04
C ARG A 540 7.89 -27.74 27.41
N ARG A 541 8.21 -26.48 27.08
CA ARG A 541 9.52 -26.15 26.53
C ARG A 541 10.68 -26.47 27.45
N ALA A 542 10.50 -26.27 28.77
CA ALA A 542 11.52 -26.55 29.76
C ALA A 542 11.73 -28.06 29.98
N ALA A 543 10.65 -28.87 29.90
CA ALA A 543 10.71 -30.29 30.09
C ALA A 543 11.12 -31.10 28.85
N GLY A 544 11.03 -30.51 27.65
CA GLY A 544 11.29 -31.18 26.38
C GLY A 544 10.15 -32.10 25.94
N LEU A 545 10.49 -33.31 25.44
CA LEU A 545 9.49 -34.28 24.98
C LEU A 545 8.76 -34.88 26.18
N VAL A 546 7.46 -34.60 26.28
CA VAL A 546 6.56 -35.16 27.30
C VAL A 546 5.31 -35.70 26.63
N VAL A 547 4.75 -36.76 27.22
CA VAL A 547 3.48 -37.36 26.77
C VAL A 547 2.33 -36.65 27.48
N ALA A 548 1.34 -36.17 26.70
CA ALA A 548 0.12 -35.59 27.25
C ALA A 548 -0.66 -36.63 28.07
N LEU A 549 -1.18 -36.24 29.23
CA LEU A 549 -2.00 -37.12 30.07
C LEU A 549 -3.47 -37.01 29.65
N GLU A 550 -4.16 -38.11 29.58
CA GLU A 550 -5.61 -38.13 29.36
C GLU A 550 -6.37 -37.77 30.64
N GLY A 551 -7.56 -37.19 30.50
CA GLY A 551 -8.44 -36.85 31.63
C GLY A 551 -8.03 -35.62 32.43
N VAL A 552 -7.20 -34.74 31.88
CA VAL A 552 -6.90 -33.41 32.46
C VAL A 552 -8.08 -32.48 32.20
N THR A 553 -8.56 -31.82 33.24
CA THR A 553 -9.64 -30.83 33.20
C THR A 553 -9.05 -29.43 33.42
N GLU A 554 -9.30 -28.49 32.49
CA GLU A 554 -8.95 -27.09 32.65
C GLU A 554 -10.07 -26.34 33.36
N ILE A 555 -9.74 -25.65 34.46
CA ILE A 555 -10.66 -24.79 35.22
C ILE A 555 -10.31 -23.35 34.90
N PRO A 556 -11.13 -22.65 34.07
CA PRO A 556 -10.83 -21.32 33.60
C PRO A 556 -10.51 -20.33 34.72
N GLY A 557 -9.39 -19.60 34.60
CA GLY A 557 -8.92 -18.62 35.58
C GLY A 557 -8.27 -19.21 36.83
N HIS A 558 -8.20 -20.54 36.98
CA HIS A 558 -7.66 -21.22 38.15
C HIS A 558 -6.46 -22.10 37.83
N GLY A 559 -6.60 -23.09 36.91
CA GLY A 559 -5.53 -24.01 36.57
C GLY A 559 -6.04 -25.32 35.97
N LEU A 560 -5.23 -26.35 36.08
CA LEU A 560 -5.47 -27.71 35.56
C LEU A 560 -5.60 -28.70 36.72
N GLU A 561 -6.60 -29.60 36.66
CA GLU A 561 -6.79 -30.71 37.56
C GLU A 561 -6.64 -32.01 36.77
N TRP A 562 -5.84 -32.94 37.29
CA TRP A 562 -5.69 -34.28 36.75
C TRP A 562 -5.94 -35.32 37.82
N ARG A 563 -6.81 -36.29 37.54
CA ARG A 563 -7.12 -37.42 38.43
C ARG A 563 -6.34 -38.65 37.96
N GLY A 564 -5.17 -38.87 38.57
CA GLY A 564 -4.33 -40.00 38.31
C GLY A 564 -4.60 -41.18 39.21
N PRO A 565 -3.88 -42.30 39.01
CA PRO A 565 -4.01 -43.48 39.85
C PRO A 565 -3.74 -43.25 41.34
N ASP A 566 -2.87 -42.28 41.64
CA ASP A 566 -2.42 -41.94 42.99
C ASP A 566 -3.28 -40.83 43.64
N GLY A 567 -4.29 -40.34 42.94
CA GLY A 567 -5.19 -39.29 43.42
C GLY A 567 -5.20 -38.03 42.55
N VAL A 568 -5.63 -36.88 43.13
CA VAL A 568 -5.84 -35.62 42.42
C VAL A 568 -4.58 -34.74 42.43
N TRP A 569 -4.11 -34.40 41.25
CA TRP A 569 -3.03 -33.44 41.03
C TRP A 569 -3.61 -32.11 40.55
N ARG A 570 -3.12 -31.00 41.09
CA ARG A 570 -3.52 -29.64 40.68
C ARG A 570 -2.33 -28.79 40.26
N LEU A 571 -2.41 -28.21 39.06
CA LEU A 571 -1.41 -27.29 38.53
C LEU A 571 -2.08 -25.95 38.28
N GLY A 572 -1.66 -24.89 38.99
CA GLY A 572 -2.29 -23.60 38.80
C GLY A 572 -1.80 -22.49 39.75
N SER A 573 -2.65 -21.47 39.93
CA SER A 573 -2.35 -20.32 40.81
C SER A 573 -2.29 -20.72 42.29
N THR A 574 -1.64 -19.90 43.13
CA THR A 574 -1.58 -20.01 44.58
C THR A 574 -2.98 -20.19 45.19
N ARG A 575 -3.95 -19.41 44.73
CA ARG A 575 -5.35 -19.51 45.20
C ARG A 575 -6.01 -20.82 44.87
N PHE A 576 -5.73 -21.40 43.72
CA PHE A 576 -6.30 -22.71 43.30
C PHE A 576 -5.68 -23.90 43.98
N THR A 577 -4.38 -23.82 44.25
CA THR A 577 -3.60 -24.87 44.84
C THR A 577 -3.51 -24.81 46.35
N GLY A 578 -4.01 -23.75 46.99
CA GLY A 578 -3.96 -23.54 48.43
C GLY A 578 -2.56 -23.25 48.98
N GLN A 579 -1.62 -22.86 48.09
CA GLN A 579 -0.25 -22.54 48.51
C GLN A 579 -0.11 -21.07 48.85
N THR A 580 0.91 -20.72 49.61
CA THR A 580 1.22 -19.31 49.97
C THR A 580 2.12 -18.70 48.92
N ASP A 581 1.83 -17.41 48.57
CA ASP A 581 2.65 -16.65 47.64
C ASP A 581 3.98 -16.27 48.34
N SER A 582 5.10 -16.47 47.70
CA SER A 582 6.43 -16.15 48.23
C SER A 582 6.77 -14.68 48.13
N GLY A 583 5.82 -13.81 47.70
CA GLY A 583 6.07 -12.36 47.51
C GLY A 583 7.06 -12.02 46.36
N SER A 584 7.42 -13.04 45.57
CA SER A 584 8.35 -12.91 44.44
C SER A 584 7.70 -12.10 43.29
N ALA A 585 8.49 -11.25 42.65
CA ALA A 585 8.09 -10.56 41.42
C ALA A 585 7.90 -11.54 40.20
N ALA A 586 8.35 -12.79 40.34
CA ALA A 586 8.23 -13.83 39.29
C ALA A 586 6.80 -14.38 39.22
N MET A 587 6.34 -14.71 38.01
CA MET A 587 5.09 -15.45 37.81
C MET A 587 5.26 -16.87 38.30
N THR A 588 4.40 -17.33 39.23
CA THR A 588 4.55 -18.62 39.87
C THR A 588 3.35 -19.52 39.58
N LEU A 589 3.61 -20.77 39.15
CA LEU A 589 2.66 -21.86 39.13
C LEU A 589 3.02 -22.89 40.22
N TRP A 590 2.02 -23.48 40.82
CA TRP A 590 2.18 -24.54 41.78
C TRP A 590 1.62 -25.84 41.25
N LEU A 591 2.40 -26.94 41.35
CA LEU A 591 1.92 -28.30 41.21
C LEU A 591 1.76 -28.88 42.62
N VAL A 592 0.55 -29.30 42.96
CA VAL A 592 0.25 -29.96 44.24
C VAL A 592 -0.07 -31.39 43.96
N ASP A 593 0.62 -32.32 44.68
CA ASP A 593 0.41 -33.74 44.60
C ASP A 593 -0.77 -34.20 45.49
N PRO A 594 -1.25 -35.45 45.35
CA PRO A 594 -2.34 -35.96 46.18
C PRO A 594 -2.07 -35.97 47.70
N ALA A 595 -0.79 -35.91 48.11
CA ALA A 595 -0.37 -35.80 49.53
C ALA A 595 -0.32 -34.30 50.00
N GLY A 596 -0.73 -33.34 49.18
CA GLY A 596 -0.72 -31.91 49.51
C GLY A 596 0.62 -31.24 49.41
N ARG A 597 1.67 -31.88 48.88
CA ARG A 597 3.02 -31.29 48.76
C ARG A 597 3.07 -30.42 47.48
N GLY A 598 3.38 -29.17 47.69
CA GLY A 598 3.48 -28.17 46.61
C GLY A 598 4.89 -28.09 46.02
N THR A 599 4.98 -28.04 44.69
CA THR A 599 6.20 -27.70 43.92
C THR A 599 5.96 -26.40 43.16
N SER A 600 6.82 -25.44 43.37
CA SER A 600 6.73 -24.15 42.68
C SER A 600 7.56 -24.10 41.41
N PHE A 601 7.01 -23.48 40.36
CA PHE A 601 7.65 -23.18 39.12
C PHE A 601 7.59 -21.65 38.92
N GLN A 602 8.75 -21.02 38.89
CA GLN A 602 8.85 -19.59 38.72
C GLN A 602 9.23 -19.26 37.27
N PHE A 603 8.53 -18.30 36.67
CA PHE A 603 8.73 -17.91 35.30
C PHE A 603 9.09 -16.42 35.24
N VAL A 604 9.94 -16.10 34.28
CA VAL A 604 10.31 -14.74 33.90
C VAL A 604 10.03 -14.54 32.44
N ASP A 605 9.41 -13.42 32.10
CA ASP A 605 9.29 -12.99 30.70
C ASP A 605 10.48 -12.08 30.39
N PRO A 606 11.47 -12.58 29.60
CA PRO A 606 12.70 -11.85 29.39
C PRO A 606 12.46 -10.55 28.63
N LEU A 607 13.19 -9.49 29.01
CA LEU A 607 13.25 -8.26 28.23
C LEU A 607 13.84 -8.52 26.84
N ARG A 608 13.43 -7.74 25.87
CA ARG A 608 14.09 -7.71 24.57
C ARG A 608 15.50 -7.17 24.74
N ASN A 609 16.47 -7.77 24.02
CA ASN A 609 17.90 -7.48 24.20
C ASN A 609 18.30 -6.02 24.02
N ASP A 610 17.52 -5.26 23.25
CA ASP A 610 17.78 -3.85 22.95
C ASP A 610 16.81 -2.89 23.69
N ALA A 611 15.95 -3.38 24.60
CA ALA A 611 14.93 -2.58 25.27
C ALA A 611 15.49 -1.37 25.98
N GLN A 612 16.54 -1.54 26.79
CA GLN A 612 17.17 -0.45 27.53
C GLN A 612 17.75 0.63 26.60
N ALA A 613 18.47 0.21 25.55
CA ALA A 613 19.09 1.15 24.60
C ALA A 613 18.03 1.94 23.81
N VAL A 614 16.93 1.27 23.42
CA VAL A 614 15.82 1.91 22.71
C VAL A 614 15.07 2.87 23.60
N VAL A 615 14.77 2.52 24.84
CA VAL A 615 14.11 3.41 25.83
C VAL A 615 14.96 4.65 26.07
N GLU A 616 16.27 4.49 26.22
CA GLU A 616 17.16 5.65 26.42
C GLU A 616 17.16 6.59 25.20
N ALA A 617 17.06 6.03 24.00
CA ALA A 617 16.91 6.83 22.79
C ALA A 617 15.54 7.49 22.68
N LEU A 618 14.46 6.82 23.12
CA LEU A 618 13.11 7.39 23.11
C LEU A 618 12.96 8.56 24.10
N LYS A 619 13.63 8.52 25.26
CA LYS A 619 13.65 9.63 26.23
C LYS A 619 14.20 10.94 25.67
N GLN A 620 15.02 10.87 24.60
CA GLN A 620 15.51 12.08 23.93
C GLN A 620 14.43 12.75 23.07
N ILE A 621 13.36 12.03 22.76
CA ILE A 621 12.22 12.55 21.98
C ILE A 621 11.21 13.19 22.90
N GLY A 622 10.98 12.59 24.08
CA GLY A 622 10.02 13.08 25.08
C GLY A 622 9.86 12.11 26.24
N PRO A 623 8.93 12.38 27.16
CA PRO A 623 8.60 11.49 28.25
C PRO A 623 8.20 10.11 27.78
N VAL A 624 8.66 9.08 28.51
CA VAL A 624 8.35 7.67 28.23
C VAL A 624 7.67 7.07 29.45
N GLU A 625 6.45 6.59 29.29
CA GLU A 625 5.65 5.95 30.33
C GLU A 625 5.44 4.46 30.05
N ILE A 626 5.39 3.63 31.11
CA ILE A 626 4.93 2.23 31.02
C ILE A 626 3.52 2.14 31.55
N TRP A 627 2.61 1.57 30.78
CA TRP A 627 1.21 1.30 31.18
C TRP A 627 0.89 -0.17 30.97
N SER A 628 0.75 -0.93 32.08
CA SER A 628 0.58 -2.39 32.04
C SER A 628 -0.55 -2.87 32.96
N GLY A 629 -1.26 -3.91 32.53
CA GLY A 629 -2.23 -4.65 33.34
C GLY A 629 -1.60 -5.56 34.41
N ASP A 630 -0.27 -5.70 34.41
CA ASP A 630 0.44 -6.60 35.30
C ASP A 630 0.55 -6.08 36.73
N ARG A 631 1.00 -6.97 37.63
CA ARG A 631 1.19 -6.67 39.06
C ARG A 631 2.27 -5.61 39.27
N MET A 632 2.07 -4.77 40.30
CA MET A 632 2.95 -3.65 40.66
C MET A 632 4.43 -4.06 40.74
N ALA A 633 4.73 -5.16 41.43
CA ALA A 633 6.12 -5.64 41.61
C ALA A 633 6.81 -6.00 40.27
N THR A 634 6.06 -6.56 39.33
CA THR A 634 6.60 -6.97 38.02
C THR A 634 6.86 -5.75 37.12
N VAL A 635 5.93 -4.76 37.15
CA VAL A 635 6.09 -3.52 36.36
C VAL A 635 7.23 -2.68 36.92
N ALA A 636 7.32 -2.52 38.26
CA ALA A 636 8.39 -1.80 38.92
C ALA A 636 9.78 -2.36 38.58
N ALA A 637 9.94 -3.70 38.69
CA ALA A 637 11.20 -4.36 38.34
C ALA A 637 11.57 -4.15 36.86
N THR A 638 10.60 -4.22 35.94
CA THR A 638 10.82 -3.96 34.51
C THR A 638 11.22 -2.49 34.27
N ALA A 639 10.50 -1.55 34.90
CA ALA A 639 10.75 -0.12 34.79
C ALA A 639 12.17 0.26 35.26
N GLU A 640 12.60 -0.33 36.39
CA GLU A 640 13.97 -0.18 36.91
C GLU A 640 15.02 -0.69 35.93
N MET A 641 14.84 -1.90 35.37
CA MET A 641 15.76 -2.50 34.41
C MET A 641 15.92 -1.67 33.13
N VAL A 642 14.84 -1.07 32.62
CA VAL A 642 14.89 -0.20 31.42
C VAL A 642 15.11 1.28 31.75
N GLY A 643 15.12 1.64 33.04
CA GLY A 643 15.37 2.98 33.55
C GLY A 643 14.20 3.96 33.36
N ILE A 644 12.95 3.51 33.26
CA ILE A 644 11.76 4.38 33.17
C ILE A 644 11.26 4.72 34.57
N ALA A 645 11.12 6.02 34.86
CA ALA A 645 10.66 6.51 36.18
C ALA A 645 9.13 6.54 36.29
N ASP A 646 8.44 6.79 35.19
CA ASP A 646 6.98 6.93 35.16
C ASP A 646 6.34 5.61 34.65
N TRP A 647 5.67 4.92 35.60
CA TRP A 647 5.06 3.61 35.27
C TRP A 647 3.77 3.39 36.07
N HIS A 648 2.80 2.75 35.44
CA HIS A 648 1.48 2.44 35.96
C HIS A 648 1.17 0.96 35.79
N ALA A 649 0.88 0.31 36.93
CA ALA A 649 0.55 -1.11 36.98
C ALA A 649 -0.95 -1.32 37.18
N GLN A 650 -1.44 -2.53 36.92
CA GLN A 650 -2.83 -2.96 37.10
C GLN A 650 -3.84 -2.09 36.33
N GLN A 651 -3.43 -1.57 35.16
CA GLN A 651 -4.24 -0.69 34.34
C GLN A 651 -5.17 -1.49 33.43
N LEU A 652 -6.43 -1.07 33.37
CA LEU A 652 -7.41 -1.59 32.42
C LEU A 652 -7.22 -0.97 31.03
N PRO A 653 -7.75 -1.59 29.97
CA PRO A 653 -7.75 -0.99 28.62
C PRO A 653 -8.39 0.40 28.57
N THR A 654 -9.42 0.64 29.38
CA THR A 654 -10.10 1.93 29.52
C THR A 654 -9.18 3.01 30.06
N ASP A 655 -8.37 2.69 31.10
CA ASP A 655 -7.48 3.64 31.73
C ASP A 655 -6.39 4.12 30.77
N LYS A 656 -5.89 3.20 29.90
CA LYS A 656 -4.94 3.54 28.82
C LYS A 656 -5.54 4.53 27.83
N VAL A 657 -6.82 4.34 27.46
CA VAL A 657 -7.53 5.25 26.54
C VAL A 657 -7.75 6.61 27.20
N GLU A 658 -8.20 6.66 28.46
CA GLU A 658 -8.40 7.91 29.19
C GLU A 658 -7.09 8.71 29.31
N ARG A 659 -5.96 8.04 29.57
CA ARG A 659 -4.65 8.72 29.60
C ARG A 659 -4.27 9.30 28.25
N LEU A 660 -4.50 8.57 27.16
CA LEU A 660 -4.25 9.05 25.80
C LEU A 660 -5.12 10.26 25.45
N GLU A 661 -6.39 10.25 25.85
CA GLU A 661 -7.29 11.39 25.66
C GLU A 661 -6.87 12.60 26.49
N GLN A 662 -6.44 12.40 27.74
CA GLN A 662 -5.88 13.45 28.58
C GLN A 662 -4.66 14.09 27.91
N LEU A 663 -3.66 13.30 27.52
CA LEU A 663 -2.46 13.80 26.83
C LEU A 663 -2.81 14.54 25.53
N ARG A 664 -3.81 14.06 24.81
CA ARG A 664 -4.30 14.72 23.60
C ARG A 664 -4.94 16.07 23.91
N THR A 665 -5.71 16.21 25.02
CA THR A 665 -6.29 17.50 25.44
C THR A 665 -5.20 18.48 25.89
N GLU A 666 -4.09 18.00 26.43
CA GLU A 666 -2.88 18.75 26.74
C GLU A 666 -2.07 19.15 25.47
N GLY A 667 -2.52 18.73 24.28
CA GLY A 667 -1.85 19.04 23.02
C GLY A 667 -0.64 18.14 22.72
N LYS A 668 -0.49 17.01 23.42
CA LYS A 668 0.60 16.04 23.20
C LYS A 668 0.33 15.10 22.04
N HIS A 669 1.38 14.71 21.36
CA HIS A 669 1.35 13.73 20.28
C HIS A 669 1.97 12.42 20.75
N VAL A 670 1.12 11.44 21.02
CA VAL A 670 1.54 10.20 21.68
C VAL A 670 1.81 9.09 20.65
N LEU A 671 2.97 8.46 20.78
CA LEU A 671 3.27 7.16 20.18
C LEU A 671 2.91 6.06 21.18
N MET A 672 1.91 5.24 20.86
CA MET A 672 1.55 4.04 21.65
C MET A 672 2.16 2.78 21.03
N ILE A 673 2.82 1.95 21.87
CA ILE A 673 3.38 0.68 21.44
C ILE A 673 2.82 -0.43 22.34
N GLY A 674 2.16 -1.41 21.73
CA GLY A 674 1.52 -2.54 22.44
C GLY A 674 1.32 -3.74 21.53
N ASP A 675 1.21 -4.95 22.10
CA ASP A 675 1.11 -6.23 21.40
C ASP A 675 -0.19 -7.01 21.66
N GLY A 676 -0.92 -6.64 22.72
CA GLY A 676 -2.05 -7.41 23.23
C GLY A 676 -3.42 -7.02 22.67
N ILE A 677 -4.39 -7.90 22.87
CA ILE A 677 -5.81 -7.63 22.59
C ILE A 677 -6.29 -6.43 23.42
N ASN A 678 -5.79 -6.31 24.65
CA ASN A 678 -6.14 -5.25 25.59
C ASN A 678 -5.67 -3.87 25.15
N ASP A 679 -4.64 -3.80 24.29
CA ASP A 679 -4.07 -2.54 23.81
C ASP A 679 -4.75 -2.01 22.54
N ALA A 680 -5.55 -2.81 21.86
CA ALA A 680 -6.17 -2.42 20.60
C ALA A 680 -7.00 -1.13 20.67
N PRO A 681 -7.79 -0.84 21.73
CA PRO A 681 -8.44 0.45 21.90
C PRO A 681 -7.45 1.61 22.04
N ALA A 682 -6.39 1.43 22.84
CA ALA A 682 -5.35 2.43 23.06
C ALA A 682 -4.53 2.70 21.80
N LEU A 683 -4.16 1.65 21.03
CA LEU A 683 -3.48 1.78 19.74
C LEU A 683 -4.29 2.62 18.73
N ARG A 684 -5.62 2.50 18.74
CA ARG A 684 -6.50 3.31 17.89
C ARG A 684 -6.69 4.75 18.36
N ALA A 685 -6.65 4.98 19.68
CA ALA A 685 -6.83 6.30 20.30
C ALA A 685 -5.57 7.16 20.20
N ALA A 686 -4.39 6.56 20.13
CA ALA A 686 -3.10 7.24 20.05
C ALA A 686 -2.95 8.11 18.79
N THR A 687 -2.06 9.11 18.86
CA THR A 687 -1.71 9.93 17.69
C THR A 687 -1.13 9.05 16.58
N VAL A 688 -0.24 8.13 16.93
CA VAL A 688 0.29 7.09 16.06
C VAL A 688 0.60 5.85 16.89
N SER A 689 0.49 4.68 16.33
CA SER A 689 0.67 3.43 17.04
C SER A 689 1.55 2.43 16.31
N MET A 690 2.27 1.61 17.10
CA MET A 690 3.11 0.52 16.59
C MET A 690 2.82 -0.78 17.36
N ALA A 691 2.83 -1.91 16.65
CA ALA A 691 2.70 -3.22 17.26
C ALA A 691 3.75 -4.19 16.70
N PRO A 692 4.27 -5.14 17.52
CA PRO A 692 5.10 -6.22 17.01
C PRO A 692 4.27 -7.23 16.19
N ALA A 693 4.87 -7.84 15.18
CA ALA A 693 4.20 -8.79 14.29
C ALA A 693 3.84 -10.13 14.98
N ASN A 694 4.50 -10.46 16.10
CA ASN A 694 4.18 -11.61 16.95
C ASN A 694 3.11 -11.30 18.02
N GLY A 695 2.62 -10.06 18.09
CA GLY A 695 1.49 -9.66 18.94
C GLY A 695 0.15 -10.22 18.44
N ALA A 696 -0.91 -9.96 19.20
CA ALA A 696 -2.26 -10.41 18.86
C ALA A 696 -2.73 -9.79 17.52
N GLU A 697 -3.44 -10.57 16.70
CA GLU A 697 -3.95 -10.10 15.39
C GLU A 697 -4.82 -8.84 15.52
N ILE A 698 -5.57 -8.73 16.60
CA ILE A 698 -6.40 -7.54 16.89
C ILE A 698 -5.52 -6.30 17.12
N ALA A 699 -4.40 -6.42 17.85
CA ALA A 699 -3.45 -5.32 18.07
C ALA A 699 -2.76 -4.93 16.76
N GLN A 700 -2.29 -5.92 15.99
CA GLN A 700 -1.74 -5.67 14.67
C GLN A 700 -2.76 -4.92 13.78
N ASN A 701 -4.04 -5.31 13.81
CA ASN A 701 -5.09 -4.66 13.03
C ASN A 701 -5.43 -3.24 13.50
N ALA A 702 -5.19 -2.92 14.75
CA ALA A 702 -5.41 -1.60 15.34
C ALA A 702 -4.25 -0.63 15.09
N ALA A 703 -3.02 -1.13 14.98
CA ALA A 703 -1.81 -0.33 14.85
C ALA A 703 -1.63 0.33 13.48
N ASP A 704 -1.00 1.49 13.44
CA ASP A 704 -0.62 2.22 12.21
C ASP A 704 0.61 1.62 11.54
N LEU A 705 1.57 1.11 12.34
CA LEU A 705 2.76 0.42 11.88
C LEU A 705 2.90 -0.93 12.60
N VAL A 706 3.39 -1.94 11.89
CA VAL A 706 3.72 -3.24 12.46
C VAL A 706 5.20 -3.51 12.19
N PHE A 707 5.96 -3.89 13.23
CA PHE A 707 7.38 -4.22 13.08
C PHE A 707 7.63 -5.71 13.38
N GLN A 708 8.61 -6.28 12.69
CA GLN A 708 8.96 -7.70 12.78
C GLN A 708 10.20 -7.92 13.63
N GLY A 709 10.38 -9.17 14.08
CA GLY A 709 11.52 -9.59 14.88
C GLY A 709 11.38 -9.33 16.38
N ASP A 710 12.42 -9.75 17.13
CA ASP A 710 12.44 -9.69 18.59
C ASP A 710 13.17 -8.45 19.15
N ARG A 711 13.38 -7.43 18.30
CA ARG A 711 14.06 -6.17 18.65
C ARG A 711 13.11 -4.99 18.60
N LEU A 712 13.38 -3.94 19.40
CA LEU A 712 12.67 -2.66 19.41
C LEU A 712 13.33 -1.60 18.52
N ALA A 713 14.54 -1.82 18.03
CA ALA A 713 15.27 -0.91 17.13
C ALA A 713 14.45 -0.44 15.90
N PRO A 714 13.50 -1.23 15.35
CA PRO A 714 12.59 -0.77 14.30
C PRO A 714 11.80 0.49 14.67
N ILE A 715 11.46 0.70 15.94
CA ILE A 715 10.76 1.91 16.41
C ILE A 715 11.59 3.17 16.12
N LEU A 716 12.87 3.14 16.46
CA LEU A 716 13.80 4.25 16.19
C LEU A 716 14.00 4.46 14.68
N THR A 717 14.03 3.35 13.92
CA THR A 717 14.11 3.41 12.45
C THR A 717 12.89 4.11 11.86
N ALA A 718 11.68 3.81 12.36
CA ALA A 718 10.45 4.46 11.92
C ALA A 718 10.45 5.96 12.24
N LEU A 719 10.80 6.35 13.48
CA LEU A 719 10.89 7.75 13.92
C LEU A 719 11.90 8.55 13.09
N ARG A 720 13.11 8.04 12.90
CA ARG A 720 14.15 8.68 12.07
C ARG A 720 13.71 8.81 10.62
N THR A 721 13.09 7.78 10.06
CA THR A 721 12.58 7.81 8.69
C THR A 721 11.50 8.88 8.53
N ALA A 722 10.60 9.04 9.52
CA ALA A 722 9.58 10.07 9.53
C ALA A 722 10.17 11.49 9.54
N LEU A 723 11.18 11.74 10.38
CA LEU A 723 11.87 13.04 10.48
C LEU A 723 12.60 13.39 9.17
N VAL A 724 13.32 12.44 8.58
CA VAL A 724 14.02 12.67 7.31
C VAL A 724 13.02 12.85 6.16
N ALA A 725 11.93 12.07 6.13
CA ALA A 725 10.89 12.22 5.13
C ALA A 725 10.24 13.61 5.19
N ASP A 726 9.91 14.12 6.38
CA ASP A 726 9.37 15.47 6.55
C ASP A 726 10.35 16.54 6.06
N ARG A 727 11.64 16.44 6.43
CA ARG A 727 12.68 17.37 5.98
C ARG A 727 12.77 17.38 4.44
N LEU A 728 12.77 16.23 3.79
CA LEU A 728 12.83 16.12 2.34
C LEU A 728 11.56 16.65 1.66
N VAL A 729 10.38 16.41 2.25
CA VAL A 729 9.12 17.01 1.78
C VAL A 729 9.19 18.52 1.83
N ARG A 730 9.63 19.11 2.95
CA ARG A 730 9.79 20.56 3.06
C ARG A 730 10.81 21.13 2.06
N GLN A 731 11.94 20.44 1.88
CA GLN A 731 12.93 20.82 0.87
C GLN A 731 12.31 20.83 -0.53
N ASN A 732 11.57 19.77 -0.90
CA ASN A 732 10.90 19.67 -2.19
C ASN A 732 9.86 20.78 -2.39
N LEU A 733 9.09 21.11 -1.35
CA LEU A 733 8.12 22.22 -1.39
C LEU A 733 8.83 23.56 -1.57
N VAL A 734 9.92 23.81 -0.84
CA VAL A 734 10.72 25.05 -0.98
C VAL A 734 11.33 25.14 -2.38
N ILE A 735 11.94 24.07 -2.90
CA ILE A 735 12.51 24.03 -4.26
C ILE A 735 11.43 24.37 -5.29
N SER A 736 10.26 23.73 -5.20
CA SER A 736 9.15 23.95 -6.14
C SER A 736 8.59 25.37 -6.04
N LEU A 737 8.45 25.92 -4.84
CA LEU A 737 7.95 27.30 -4.62
C LEU A 737 8.94 28.34 -5.13
N THR A 738 10.24 28.19 -4.80
CA THR A 738 11.30 29.10 -5.23
C THR A 738 11.43 29.11 -6.75
N TYR A 739 11.38 27.93 -7.38
CA TYR A 739 11.36 27.81 -8.83
C TYR A 739 10.21 28.61 -9.45
N ASN A 740 8.97 28.39 -8.98
CA ASN A 740 7.80 29.09 -9.52
C ASN A 740 7.86 30.60 -9.26
N LEU A 741 8.31 31.03 -8.08
CA LEU A 741 8.43 32.44 -7.73
C LEU A 741 9.46 33.18 -8.62
N ALA A 742 10.52 32.50 -9.04
CA ALA A 742 11.52 33.07 -9.94
C ALA A 742 11.09 32.98 -11.42
N ALA A 743 10.60 31.81 -11.85
CA ALA A 743 10.38 31.49 -13.24
C ALA A 743 9.11 32.15 -13.85
N VAL A 744 8.03 32.25 -13.05
CA VAL A 744 6.74 32.80 -13.53
C VAL A 744 6.85 34.30 -13.89
N PRO A 745 7.44 35.19 -13.06
CA PRO A 745 7.64 36.59 -13.46
C PRO A 745 8.48 36.75 -14.73
N LEU A 746 9.56 35.98 -14.87
CA LEU A 746 10.40 35.99 -16.06
C LEU A 746 9.62 35.61 -17.33
N ALA A 747 8.73 34.59 -17.20
CA ALA A 747 7.86 34.21 -18.32
C ALA A 747 6.84 35.31 -18.67
N ILE A 748 6.21 35.94 -17.67
CA ILE A 748 5.25 37.04 -17.86
C ILE A 748 5.93 38.22 -18.54
N LEU A 749 7.19 38.50 -18.19
CA LEU A 749 7.99 39.58 -18.83
C LEU A 749 8.45 39.21 -20.25
N GLY A 750 8.14 38.02 -20.78
CA GLY A 750 8.53 37.61 -22.14
C GLY A 750 10.00 37.17 -22.27
N MET A 751 10.71 37.00 -21.16
CA MET A 751 12.13 36.61 -21.16
C MET A 751 12.37 35.11 -21.35
N VAL A 752 11.30 34.30 -21.41
CA VAL A 752 11.36 32.83 -21.46
C VAL A 752 10.63 32.34 -22.70
N THR A 753 11.30 31.55 -23.52
CA THR A 753 10.66 30.88 -24.66
C THR A 753 9.92 29.63 -24.20
N PRO A 754 8.92 29.13 -24.97
CA PRO A 754 8.21 27.88 -24.63
C PRO A 754 9.15 26.64 -24.44
N LEU A 755 10.23 26.56 -25.20
CA LEU A 755 11.24 25.50 -25.09
C LEU A 755 12.00 25.60 -23.75
N VAL A 756 12.49 26.80 -23.40
CA VAL A 756 13.19 27.02 -22.12
C VAL A 756 12.25 26.74 -20.95
N ALA A 757 10.98 27.14 -21.05
CA ALA A 757 9.96 26.83 -20.04
C ALA A 757 9.78 25.33 -19.84
N ALA A 758 9.74 24.53 -20.91
CA ALA A 758 9.61 23.08 -20.86
C ALA A 758 10.83 22.39 -20.22
N ILE A 759 12.03 22.81 -20.60
CA ILE A 759 13.28 22.28 -20.03
C ILE A 759 13.36 22.60 -18.54
N ALA A 760 13.09 23.83 -18.15
CA ALA A 760 13.13 24.29 -16.77
C ALA A 760 12.10 23.55 -15.89
N MET A 761 10.86 23.38 -16.39
CA MET A 761 9.81 22.63 -15.70
C MET A 761 10.20 21.16 -15.51
N SER A 762 10.71 20.49 -16.56
CA SER A 762 11.14 19.08 -16.48
C SER A 762 12.31 18.90 -15.53
N SER A 763 13.29 19.80 -15.57
CA SER A 763 14.45 19.81 -14.67
C SER A 763 14.04 19.98 -13.21
N SER A 764 13.10 20.86 -12.91
CA SER A 764 12.56 21.05 -11.55
C SER A 764 11.93 19.75 -11.02
N SER A 765 11.15 19.02 -11.82
CA SER A 765 10.54 17.76 -11.44
C SER A 765 11.60 16.67 -11.20
N ILE A 766 12.65 16.61 -12.02
CA ILE A 766 13.76 15.66 -11.84
C ILE A 766 14.50 15.95 -10.53
N VAL A 767 14.79 17.20 -10.22
CA VAL A 767 15.47 17.59 -8.96
C VAL A 767 14.66 17.15 -7.75
N VAL A 768 13.34 17.36 -7.77
CA VAL A 768 12.43 16.93 -6.69
C VAL A 768 12.44 15.39 -6.51
N VAL A 769 12.42 14.62 -7.60
CA VAL A 769 12.49 13.14 -7.53
C VAL A 769 13.85 12.69 -7.02
N LEU A 770 14.94 13.26 -7.52
CA LEU A 770 16.31 12.92 -7.06
C LEU A 770 16.50 13.24 -5.57
N ASN A 771 15.96 14.36 -5.09
CA ASN A 771 15.96 14.69 -3.68
C ASN A 771 15.16 13.68 -2.85
N ALA A 772 13.99 13.25 -3.35
CA ALA A 772 13.16 12.23 -2.69
C ALA A 772 13.88 10.88 -2.55
N LEU A 773 14.69 10.48 -3.53
CA LEU A 773 15.47 9.22 -3.48
C LEU A 773 16.47 9.17 -2.31
N ARG A 774 16.85 10.31 -1.75
CA ARG A 774 17.71 10.37 -0.55
C ARG A 774 17.06 9.72 0.67
N ALA A 775 15.72 9.67 0.75
CA ALA A 775 15.00 8.95 1.81
C ALA A 775 15.37 7.47 1.89
N GLY A 776 15.77 6.85 0.77
CA GLY A 776 16.22 5.45 0.73
C GLY A 776 17.62 5.19 1.27
N ARG A 777 18.45 6.24 1.43
CA ARG A 777 19.89 6.14 1.83
C ARG A 777 20.11 6.37 3.33
N ILE A 778 19.08 6.38 4.14
CA ILE A 778 19.17 6.60 5.59
C ILE A 778 19.95 5.45 6.21
N ARG A 779 21.16 5.71 6.75
CA ARG A 779 21.90 4.76 7.57
C ARG A 779 21.42 4.90 9.01
N VAL A 780 20.89 3.82 9.57
CA VAL A 780 20.56 3.74 11.00
C VAL A 780 21.77 3.20 11.73
N THR A 781 22.69 4.08 12.15
CA THR A 781 23.70 3.76 13.15
C THR A 781 23.16 4.20 14.50
N LEU A 782 23.30 3.35 15.51
CA LEU A 782 22.98 3.68 16.94
C LEU A 782 24.08 4.60 17.52
N ASP A 783 24.56 5.57 16.76
CA ASP A 783 25.63 6.45 17.20
C ASP A 783 25.08 7.53 18.15
N LYS A 784 25.61 7.53 19.38
CA LYS A 784 25.17 8.39 20.49
C LYS A 784 25.30 9.91 20.22
N GLY A 785 25.98 10.31 19.13
CA GLY A 785 26.29 11.72 18.85
C GLY A 785 25.30 12.47 17.93
N GLN A 786 24.43 11.81 17.19
CA GLN A 786 23.64 12.49 16.14
C GLN A 786 22.19 12.85 16.49
N MET A 787 21.71 12.54 17.69
CA MET A 787 20.33 12.90 18.09
C MET A 787 20.21 14.34 18.64
N GLY A 788 21.31 14.96 19.03
CA GLY A 788 21.32 16.36 19.52
C GLY A 788 21.17 17.43 18.42
N GLU A 789 21.37 17.09 17.14
CA GLU A 789 21.19 18.02 16.01
C GLU A 789 19.78 18.00 15.37
N LEU A 790 18.85 17.25 15.96
CA LEU A 790 17.50 17.02 15.40
C LEU A 790 16.36 17.70 16.18
N SER A 791 16.70 18.49 17.21
CA SER A 791 15.74 19.33 17.96
C SER A 791 15.46 20.68 17.26
#